data_3b0081d8f03991ccf3c77c28a80e3f8f
#
_entry.id   3b0081d8f03991ccf3c77c28a80e3f8f
#
_cell.length_a   1.000
_cell.length_b   1.000
_cell.length_c   1.000
_cell.angle_alpha   90.00
_cell.angle_beta   90.00
_cell.angle_gamma   90.00
#
_symmetry.space_group_name_H-M   'P 1'
#
loop_
_entity.id
_entity.type
_entity.pdbx_description
1 polymer ?
#
loop_
_entity_poly.entity_id
_entity_poly.type
_entity_poly.pdbx_seq_one_letter_code
_entity_poly.pdbx_strand_id
1 'polypeptide(L)'
;MPKLVILDGNSLLYRGFFAMRALSTSDRLPTNAVYSFVLMLLTILEREKPDAIFAAFDPPVATFRHKELESYKGTRKAMPDDLKPQRALAREVASAFRVPNVEVEGYEADDVCGTLAEIAKHQGYEVLIVTGDGDALQLVDDGSPLEGRGQVQAMITVKGVTDTVVYDEAAVKARYGLTPAQIPDFKGLKGDSSDNLPGVPGIGEKGASKLLKDYGTLENLLFHVDEQPEKVKNALITHTDTALQCKRLATIVRDVPLPEWVAIAPNYQAEGPDFEAVKELFERLEFRTLVKRLPGLEREQRAKAIEQSGEGKEGGGTPPPRTVGVGGPDPSVSSSNIEGQVITTQPQLDALLARLAEADAPVGVQLHLTPPAGVKPVAMSLMNAELQGMAFGLPDSAFYASWTDWGEALTPYLQDAARAKSVYDLKLATGVLGRNGVALRGVSFDVLLAAYLLNAGRSGYPLADLAADNVGMELVPDPEHPEAGAMDEARAVQALEATLTPRLERDGLQNIFTDIEMPLAPILAGMERVGVSVDADLLREAGRSLGEQVASLEAEIFELAGQKFSVGSTKQLQEVLFDKLKLPIGKKTKTGYSTGAEVLEDLAAKGHEIAGKIVRWREASKLKSTYADALPALINPGTGKVHTSLNQTVASTGRLSSSNPNLQNIPVRTEIGREIRKGFVASKGRVLVSADYSQIELRLFAHITKDPGLVEAFRTDGDIHAQTARRIFEVPEDQPVTHDQRRQAKTINFAVIYGASPFRVAIELGITQVRASELIKAYLALYPSVRAYLETVLEGAREKGYVQTLSGRRRYVPDINSRVFQFRQAAEREAANMPVQGTSADIIKLAMLHVDK
;
A
#
# COMPACT_ATOMS: atom_id res chain seq x y z
N MET A 1 18.85 -18.23 23.11
CA MET A 1 17.78 -18.35 24.15
C MET A 1 16.52 -18.82 23.47
N PRO A 2 15.65 -19.61 24.09
CA PRO A 2 14.39 -19.97 23.48
C PRO A 2 13.52 -18.73 23.30
N LYS A 3 12.72 -18.69 22.23
CA LYS A 3 11.86 -17.56 21.89
C LYS A 3 10.38 -17.84 22.25
N LEU A 4 9.79 -16.94 23.02
CA LEU A 4 8.34 -16.93 23.29
C LEU A 4 7.67 -15.80 22.51
N VAL A 5 6.60 -16.12 21.78
CA VAL A 5 5.71 -15.11 21.19
C VAL A 5 4.39 -15.07 21.96
N ILE A 6 3.92 -13.88 22.30
CA ILE A 6 2.65 -13.63 22.97
C ILE A 6 1.78 -12.75 22.08
N LEU A 7 0.63 -13.23 21.66
CA LEU A 7 -0.32 -12.53 20.83
C LEU A 7 -1.39 -11.87 21.69
N ASP A 8 -1.57 -10.56 21.59
CA ASP A 8 -2.76 -9.87 22.08
C ASP A 8 -3.90 -10.06 21.08
N GLY A 9 -4.68 -11.11 21.29
CA GLY A 9 -5.70 -11.55 20.36
C GLY A 9 -6.80 -10.52 20.13
N ASN A 10 -7.19 -9.78 21.16
CA ASN A 10 -8.23 -8.76 21.03
C ASN A 10 -7.76 -7.55 20.25
N SER A 11 -6.58 -7.02 20.54
CA SER A 11 -6.01 -5.88 19.83
C SER A 11 -5.81 -6.21 18.35
N LEU A 12 -5.27 -7.38 18.03
CA LEU A 12 -5.07 -7.84 16.66
C LEU A 12 -6.38 -8.00 15.89
N LEU A 13 -7.44 -8.57 16.53
CA LEU A 13 -8.76 -8.71 15.93
C LEU A 13 -9.41 -7.35 15.63
N TYR A 14 -9.42 -6.45 16.62
CA TYR A 14 -9.96 -5.10 16.40
C TYR A 14 -9.24 -4.39 15.27
N ARG A 15 -7.91 -4.45 15.26
CA ARG A 15 -7.12 -3.84 14.21
C ARG A 15 -7.39 -4.45 12.85
N GLY A 16 -7.44 -5.77 12.76
CA GLY A 16 -7.78 -6.51 11.55
C GLY A 16 -9.16 -6.14 11.02
N PHE A 17 -10.15 -6.04 11.88
CA PHE A 17 -11.53 -5.67 11.51
C PHE A 17 -11.61 -4.31 10.81
N PHE A 18 -10.88 -3.30 11.31
CA PHE A 18 -10.92 -1.95 10.74
C PHE A 18 -9.90 -1.72 9.63
N ALA A 19 -8.84 -2.51 9.55
CA ALA A 19 -7.81 -2.39 8.52
C ALA A 19 -8.19 -3.12 7.22
N MET A 20 -8.96 -4.19 7.34
CA MET A 20 -9.34 -5.04 6.21
C MET A 20 -10.74 -4.73 5.70
N ARG A 21 -10.94 -4.91 4.38
CA ARG A 21 -12.27 -4.82 3.77
C ARG A 21 -13.18 -5.90 4.36
N ALA A 22 -14.47 -5.64 4.37
CA ALA A 22 -15.45 -6.64 4.79
C ALA A 22 -15.28 -7.92 3.96
N LEU A 23 -15.04 -9.04 4.64
CA LEU A 23 -14.92 -10.37 4.09
C LEU A 23 -15.93 -11.26 4.82
N SER A 24 -16.61 -12.12 4.09
CA SER A 24 -17.55 -13.09 4.67
C SER A 24 -17.59 -14.36 3.83
N THR A 25 -17.94 -15.48 4.46
CA THR A 25 -18.23 -16.74 3.76
C THR A 25 -19.47 -16.61 2.89
N SER A 26 -19.72 -17.61 2.02
CA SER A 26 -20.95 -17.75 1.23
C SER A 26 -22.22 -17.72 2.09
N ASP A 27 -22.16 -18.22 3.31
CA ASP A 27 -23.24 -18.21 4.30
C ASP A 27 -23.35 -16.90 5.10
N ARG A 28 -22.60 -15.87 4.69
CA ARG A 28 -22.61 -14.52 5.28
C ARG A 28 -21.98 -14.41 6.68
N LEU A 29 -21.18 -15.37 7.09
CA LEU A 29 -20.40 -15.25 8.32
C LEU A 29 -19.27 -14.23 8.11
N PRO A 30 -19.20 -13.13 8.88
CA PRO A 30 -18.10 -12.17 8.74
C PRO A 30 -16.77 -12.80 9.15
N THR A 31 -15.72 -12.61 8.34
CA THR A 31 -14.42 -13.30 8.54
C THR A 31 -13.19 -12.39 8.39
N ASN A 32 -13.37 -11.10 8.07
CA ASN A 32 -12.26 -10.17 7.81
C ASN A 32 -11.28 -10.02 8.99
N ALA A 33 -11.76 -9.95 10.23
CA ALA A 33 -10.89 -9.85 11.40
C ALA A 33 -10.12 -11.15 11.64
N VAL A 34 -10.81 -12.30 11.51
CA VAL A 34 -10.18 -13.63 11.65
C VAL A 34 -9.17 -13.87 10.54
N TYR A 35 -9.48 -13.50 9.30
CA TYR A 35 -8.52 -13.58 8.19
C TYR A 35 -7.24 -12.80 8.49
N SER A 36 -7.39 -11.57 9.00
CA SER A 36 -6.26 -10.74 9.41
C SER A 36 -5.46 -11.35 10.55
N PHE A 37 -6.14 -11.95 11.53
CA PHE A 37 -5.51 -12.63 12.65
C PHE A 37 -4.70 -13.85 12.17
N VAL A 38 -5.28 -14.67 11.30
CA VAL A 38 -4.58 -15.81 10.67
C VAL A 38 -3.37 -15.34 9.88
N LEU A 39 -3.52 -14.29 9.07
CA LEU A 39 -2.41 -13.75 8.27
C LEU A 39 -1.23 -13.30 9.15
N MET A 40 -1.52 -12.65 10.28
CA MET A 40 -0.50 -12.25 11.26
C MET A 40 0.13 -13.48 11.91
N LEU A 41 -0.68 -14.45 12.36
CA LEU A 41 -0.20 -15.67 12.98
C LEU A 41 0.73 -16.46 12.05
N LEU A 42 0.34 -16.67 10.79
CA LEU A 42 1.19 -17.32 9.80
C LEU A 42 2.51 -16.56 9.59
N THR A 43 2.44 -15.24 9.47
CA THR A 43 3.64 -14.40 9.28
C THR A 43 4.59 -14.49 10.47
N ILE A 44 4.06 -14.57 11.70
CA ILE A 44 4.86 -14.72 12.92
C ILE A 44 5.50 -16.10 12.97
N LEU A 45 4.74 -17.16 12.66
CA LEU A 45 5.28 -18.52 12.66
C LEU A 45 6.39 -18.70 11.63
N GLU A 46 6.25 -18.09 10.46
CA GLU A 46 7.26 -18.14 9.39
C GLU A 46 8.53 -17.34 9.72
N ARG A 47 8.37 -16.13 10.29
CA ARG A 47 9.50 -15.21 10.51
C ARG A 47 10.18 -15.41 11.85
N GLU A 48 9.38 -15.53 12.92
CA GLU A 48 9.91 -15.52 14.29
C GLU A 48 10.24 -16.93 14.79
N LYS A 49 9.65 -17.96 14.19
CA LYS A 49 9.91 -19.38 14.51
C LYS A 49 9.91 -19.64 16.03
N PRO A 50 8.82 -19.30 16.75
CA PRO A 50 8.83 -19.35 18.20
C PRO A 50 8.97 -20.75 18.76
N ASP A 51 9.72 -20.91 19.86
CA ASP A 51 9.80 -22.15 20.63
C ASP A 51 8.56 -22.37 21.49
N ALA A 52 7.93 -21.26 21.91
CA ALA A 52 6.64 -21.24 22.63
C ALA A 52 5.78 -20.10 22.13
N ILE A 53 4.46 -20.26 22.12
CA ILE A 53 3.52 -19.23 21.68
C ILE A 53 2.24 -19.29 22.50
N PHE A 54 1.66 -18.12 22.83
CA PHE A 54 0.38 -17.97 23.52
C PHE A 54 -0.45 -16.87 22.88
N ALA A 55 -1.78 -16.96 23.02
CA ALA A 55 -2.71 -15.90 22.66
C ALA A 55 -3.52 -15.49 23.88
N ALA A 56 -3.46 -14.23 24.27
CA ALA A 56 -4.24 -13.64 25.34
C ALA A 56 -5.53 -13.02 24.81
N PHE A 57 -6.64 -13.22 25.51
CA PHE A 57 -7.94 -12.64 25.17
C PHE A 57 -8.61 -12.01 26.39
N ASP A 58 -9.40 -10.94 26.15
CA ASP A 58 -10.22 -10.35 27.20
C ASP A 58 -11.39 -11.27 27.58
N PRO A 59 -11.71 -11.40 28.88
CA PRO A 59 -12.93 -12.08 29.32
C PRO A 59 -14.18 -11.28 28.91
N PRO A 60 -15.34 -11.94 28.82
CA PRO A 60 -16.61 -11.28 28.52
C PRO A 60 -17.19 -10.49 29.71
N VAL A 61 -16.47 -10.37 30.80
CA VAL A 61 -16.88 -9.75 32.06
C VAL A 61 -16.08 -8.46 32.34
N ALA A 62 -16.64 -7.59 33.21
CA ALA A 62 -15.94 -6.35 33.60
C ALA A 62 -14.67 -6.65 34.41
N THR A 63 -13.59 -5.98 34.07
CA THR A 63 -12.30 -6.10 34.74
C THR A 63 -12.23 -5.21 36.00
N PHE A 64 -11.17 -5.34 36.79
CA PHE A 64 -10.97 -4.49 37.96
C PHE A 64 -10.95 -3.01 37.60
N ARG A 65 -10.46 -2.63 36.43
CA ARG A 65 -10.42 -1.23 35.94
C ARG A 65 -11.81 -0.63 35.80
N HIS A 66 -12.77 -1.41 35.30
CA HIS A 66 -14.17 -0.97 35.21
C HIS A 66 -14.83 -0.80 36.58
N LYS A 67 -14.40 -1.59 37.59
CA LYS A 67 -14.90 -1.48 38.97
C LYS A 67 -14.34 -0.26 39.67
N GLU A 68 -13.12 0.15 39.35
CA GLU A 68 -12.45 1.29 39.97
C GLU A 68 -12.80 2.63 39.29
N LEU A 69 -13.08 2.62 37.99
CA LEU A 69 -13.48 3.81 37.24
C LEU A 69 -14.61 3.43 36.28
N GLU A 70 -15.84 3.77 36.66
CA GLU A 70 -17.06 3.46 35.88
C GLU A 70 -16.98 4.01 34.43
N SER A 71 -16.31 5.14 34.24
CA SER A 71 -16.09 5.76 32.93
C SER A 71 -14.94 5.14 32.13
N TYR A 72 -14.20 4.14 32.65
CA TYR A 72 -13.09 3.48 31.97
C TYR A 72 -13.55 2.87 30.64
N LYS A 73 -12.86 3.20 29.54
CA LYS A 73 -13.26 2.82 28.18
C LYS A 73 -14.69 3.23 27.77
N GLY A 74 -15.37 4.07 28.57
CA GLY A 74 -16.79 4.43 28.37
C GLY A 74 -17.04 5.22 27.07
N THR A 75 -16.02 5.81 26.47
CA THR A 75 -16.10 6.50 25.17
C THR A 75 -15.97 5.54 23.97
N ARG A 76 -15.60 4.27 24.22
CA ARG A 76 -15.51 3.26 23.16
C ARG A 76 -16.91 2.95 22.63
N LYS A 77 -17.06 2.94 21.31
CA LYS A 77 -18.31 2.48 20.69
C LYS A 77 -18.53 1.01 21.00
N ALA A 78 -19.79 0.60 21.13
CA ALA A 78 -20.15 -0.81 21.25
C ALA A 78 -19.46 -1.63 20.13
N MET A 79 -19.05 -2.84 20.47
CA MET A 79 -18.43 -3.76 19.50
C MET A 79 -19.35 -3.97 18.30
N PRO A 80 -18.84 -3.79 17.06
CA PRO A 80 -19.61 -4.05 15.85
C PRO A 80 -20.23 -5.45 15.86
N ASP A 81 -21.47 -5.59 15.44
CA ASP A 81 -22.16 -6.89 15.41
C ASP A 81 -21.41 -7.90 14.55
N ASP A 82 -20.80 -7.47 13.44
CA ASP A 82 -19.98 -8.31 12.56
C ASP A 82 -18.67 -8.78 13.21
N LEU A 83 -18.18 -8.13 14.27
CA LEU A 83 -16.96 -8.54 14.98
C LEU A 83 -17.26 -9.58 16.09
N LYS A 84 -18.45 -9.54 16.68
CA LYS A 84 -18.82 -10.45 17.78
C LYS A 84 -18.59 -11.92 17.47
N PRO A 85 -19.10 -12.51 16.36
CA PRO A 85 -18.87 -13.90 16.03
C PRO A 85 -17.40 -14.21 15.75
N GLN A 86 -16.63 -13.24 15.25
CA GLN A 86 -15.23 -13.44 14.90
C GLN A 86 -14.30 -13.62 16.10
N ARG A 87 -14.70 -13.20 17.31
CA ARG A 87 -13.94 -13.47 18.53
C ARG A 87 -13.86 -14.96 18.87
N ALA A 88 -14.97 -15.68 18.69
CA ALA A 88 -15.01 -17.13 18.92
C ALA A 88 -14.19 -17.86 17.85
N LEU A 89 -14.31 -17.43 16.58
CA LEU A 89 -13.55 -18.00 15.49
C LEU A 89 -12.03 -17.79 15.64
N ALA A 90 -11.58 -16.66 16.17
CA ALA A 90 -10.16 -16.42 16.40
C ALA A 90 -9.58 -17.35 17.47
N ARG A 91 -10.35 -17.66 18.51
CA ARG A 91 -9.96 -18.67 19.50
C ARG A 91 -9.91 -20.08 18.89
N GLU A 92 -10.87 -20.39 18.04
CA GLU A 92 -10.88 -21.66 17.29
C GLU A 92 -9.66 -21.79 16.39
N VAL A 93 -9.30 -20.71 15.67
CA VAL A 93 -8.07 -20.65 14.88
C VAL A 93 -6.85 -20.87 15.77
N ALA A 94 -6.70 -20.13 16.85
CA ALA A 94 -5.56 -20.29 17.75
C ALA A 94 -5.46 -21.75 18.27
N SER A 95 -6.58 -22.36 18.62
CA SER A 95 -6.62 -23.76 19.06
C SER A 95 -6.21 -24.74 17.94
N ALA A 96 -6.66 -24.54 16.69
CA ALA A 96 -6.25 -25.36 15.55
C ALA A 96 -4.74 -25.21 15.27
N PHE A 97 -4.19 -24.04 15.49
CA PHE A 97 -2.73 -23.80 15.43
C PHE A 97 -1.99 -24.29 16.69
N ARG A 98 -2.66 -24.95 17.63
CA ARG A 98 -2.11 -25.36 18.94
C ARG A 98 -1.49 -24.19 19.71
N VAL A 99 -2.04 -22.99 19.54
CA VAL A 99 -1.69 -21.81 20.32
C VAL A 99 -2.62 -21.74 21.52
N PRO A 100 -2.13 -21.93 22.75
CA PRO A 100 -2.96 -21.87 23.94
C PRO A 100 -3.65 -20.52 24.10
N ASN A 101 -4.96 -20.52 24.31
CA ASN A 101 -5.76 -19.33 24.54
C ASN A 101 -5.82 -19.07 26.05
N VAL A 102 -5.28 -17.95 26.51
CA VAL A 102 -5.28 -17.56 27.92
C VAL A 102 -6.25 -16.41 28.14
N GLU A 103 -7.19 -16.61 29.06
CA GLU A 103 -8.20 -15.63 29.46
C GLU A 103 -8.38 -15.74 30.98
N VAL A 104 -8.32 -14.62 31.69
CA VAL A 104 -8.42 -14.60 33.16
C VAL A 104 -9.50 -13.60 33.59
N GLU A 105 -10.51 -14.04 34.31
CA GLU A 105 -11.58 -13.19 34.81
C GLU A 105 -11.03 -12.06 35.69
N GLY A 106 -11.52 -10.86 35.49
CA GLY A 106 -11.12 -9.66 36.23
C GLY A 106 -9.92 -8.93 35.69
N TYR A 107 -9.17 -9.49 34.72
CA TYR A 107 -8.00 -8.91 34.07
C TYR A 107 -8.20 -8.73 32.57
N GLU A 108 -7.43 -7.85 31.96
CA GLU A 108 -7.44 -7.65 30.51
C GLU A 108 -6.35 -8.51 29.83
N ALA A 109 -6.45 -8.69 28.52
CA ALA A 109 -5.45 -9.44 27.74
C ALA A 109 -4.03 -8.87 27.92
N ASP A 110 -3.90 -7.55 28.04
CA ASP A 110 -2.61 -6.89 28.27
C ASP A 110 -1.96 -7.31 29.61
N ASP A 111 -2.76 -7.53 30.66
CA ASP A 111 -2.28 -8.00 31.95
C ASP A 111 -1.79 -9.46 31.87
N VAL A 112 -2.50 -10.29 31.11
CA VAL A 112 -2.07 -11.66 30.80
C VAL A 112 -0.76 -11.65 30.01
N CYS A 113 -0.66 -10.81 28.98
CA CYS A 113 0.59 -10.63 28.21
C CYS A 113 1.75 -10.21 29.09
N GLY A 114 1.52 -9.23 29.99
CA GLY A 114 2.54 -8.75 30.92
C GLY A 114 3.02 -9.83 31.89
N THR A 115 2.09 -10.65 32.39
CA THR A 115 2.41 -11.74 33.33
C THR A 115 3.19 -12.87 32.64
N LEU A 116 2.74 -13.30 31.45
CA LEU A 116 3.47 -14.30 30.65
C LEU A 116 4.87 -13.83 30.28
N ALA A 117 5.01 -12.55 29.89
CA ALA A 117 6.31 -11.97 29.57
C ALA A 117 7.25 -11.94 30.76
N GLU A 118 6.76 -11.57 31.94
CA GLU A 118 7.57 -11.52 33.18
C GLU A 118 8.05 -12.93 33.59
N ILE A 119 7.15 -13.93 33.53
CA ILE A 119 7.51 -15.33 33.85
C ILE A 119 8.58 -15.82 32.84
N ALA A 120 8.36 -15.63 31.55
CA ALA A 120 9.27 -16.10 30.50
C ALA A 120 10.64 -15.42 30.56
N LYS A 121 10.67 -14.12 30.83
CA LYS A 121 11.91 -13.36 31.01
C LYS A 121 12.74 -13.95 32.15
N HIS A 122 12.13 -14.29 33.27
CA HIS A 122 12.83 -14.95 34.40
C HIS A 122 13.26 -16.39 34.10
N GLN A 123 12.65 -17.03 33.12
CA GLN A 123 13.05 -18.34 32.60
C GLN A 123 14.12 -18.26 31.49
N GLY A 124 14.60 -17.07 31.13
CA GLY A 124 15.64 -16.84 30.15
C GLY A 124 15.16 -16.89 28.70
N TYR A 125 13.85 -16.63 28.41
CA TYR A 125 13.33 -16.53 27.06
C TYR A 125 13.55 -15.14 26.44
N GLU A 126 13.73 -15.12 25.13
CA GLU A 126 13.49 -13.92 24.32
C GLU A 126 11.99 -13.81 24.08
N VAL A 127 11.36 -12.76 24.61
CA VAL A 127 9.92 -12.57 24.52
C VAL A 127 9.56 -11.52 23.47
N LEU A 128 8.64 -11.85 22.57
CA LEU A 128 8.07 -10.93 21.61
C LEU A 128 6.56 -10.81 21.84
N ILE A 129 6.11 -9.64 22.30
CA ILE A 129 4.68 -9.33 22.45
C ILE A 129 4.18 -8.71 21.15
N VAL A 130 3.15 -9.28 20.54
CA VAL A 130 2.57 -8.79 19.28
C VAL A 130 1.19 -8.20 19.57
N THR A 131 1.08 -6.89 19.42
CA THR A 131 -0.15 -6.15 19.71
C THR A 131 -0.32 -4.93 18.80
N GLY A 132 -1.49 -4.36 18.76
CA GLY A 132 -1.77 -3.04 18.18
C GLY A 132 -1.78 -1.92 19.22
N ASP A 133 -1.61 -2.24 20.51
CA ASP A 133 -1.69 -1.28 21.60
C ASP A 133 -0.30 -0.81 22.05
N GLY A 134 -0.15 0.51 22.17
CA GLY A 134 1.10 1.13 22.63
C GLY A 134 1.33 0.96 24.14
N ASP A 135 0.38 0.47 24.90
CA ASP A 135 0.52 0.24 26.34
C ASP A 135 1.52 -0.87 26.65
N ALA A 136 1.62 -1.85 25.76
CA ALA A 136 2.63 -2.89 25.86
C ALA A 136 4.08 -2.38 25.87
N LEU A 137 4.34 -1.14 25.44
CA LEU A 137 5.69 -0.55 25.48
C LEU A 137 6.24 -0.40 26.89
N GLN A 138 5.39 -0.39 27.94
CA GLN A 138 5.83 -0.40 29.33
C GLN A 138 6.44 -1.76 29.75
N LEU A 139 6.21 -2.82 28.96
CA LEU A 139 6.70 -4.18 29.24
C LEU A 139 8.08 -4.44 28.63
N VAL A 140 8.55 -3.55 27.73
CA VAL A 140 9.84 -3.68 27.04
C VAL A 140 11.00 -3.65 28.06
N ASP A 141 11.92 -4.59 27.91
CA ASP A 141 13.08 -4.77 28.81
C ASP A 141 14.18 -5.48 28.01
N ASP A 142 15.34 -4.86 27.86
CA ASP A 142 16.46 -5.43 27.09
C ASP A 142 17.14 -6.62 27.82
N GLY A 143 16.65 -6.95 29.01
CA GLY A 143 17.10 -8.11 29.77
C GLY A 143 18.52 -7.97 30.36
N SER A 144 19.03 -9.08 30.86
CA SER A 144 20.42 -9.18 31.35
C SER A 144 20.91 -10.62 31.11
N PRO A 145 21.55 -10.88 29.95
CA PRO A 145 22.06 -12.22 29.63
C PRO A 145 23.07 -12.76 30.65
N LEU A 146 23.84 -11.85 31.30
CA LEU A 146 24.79 -12.21 32.34
C LEU A 146 24.11 -12.70 33.62
N GLU A 147 22.88 -12.30 33.88
CA GLU A 147 22.09 -12.71 35.03
C GLU A 147 21.08 -13.83 34.65
N GLY A 148 21.13 -14.36 33.41
CA GLY A 148 20.20 -15.38 32.92
C GLY A 148 18.77 -14.86 32.67
N ARG A 149 18.57 -13.54 32.60
CA ARG A 149 17.28 -12.92 32.30
C ARG A 149 17.17 -12.64 30.82
N GLY A 150 16.09 -13.12 30.21
CA GLY A 150 15.74 -12.85 28.83
C GLY A 150 15.29 -11.41 28.58
N GLN A 151 15.17 -11.06 27.31
CA GLN A 151 14.66 -9.74 26.86
C GLN A 151 13.15 -9.80 26.57
N VAL A 152 12.48 -8.65 26.62
CA VAL A 152 11.08 -8.47 26.22
C VAL A 152 11.03 -7.36 25.18
N GLN A 153 10.55 -7.66 24.00
CA GLN A 153 10.31 -6.70 22.92
C GLN A 153 8.82 -6.62 22.61
N ALA A 154 8.36 -5.48 22.09
CA ALA A 154 6.99 -5.29 21.65
C ALA A 154 6.95 -5.03 20.14
N MET A 155 6.26 -5.88 19.38
CA MET A 155 5.95 -5.68 17.97
C MET A 155 4.60 -4.99 17.85
N ILE A 156 4.63 -3.71 17.47
CA ILE A 156 3.42 -2.89 17.33
C ILE A 156 3.01 -2.81 15.86
N THR A 157 1.75 -3.13 15.56
CA THR A 157 1.20 -2.94 14.21
C THR A 157 0.96 -1.46 13.94
N VAL A 158 1.52 -0.90 12.87
CA VAL A 158 1.46 0.54 12.53
C VAL A 158 0.37 0.83 11.50
N LYS A 159 0.40 0.15 10.34
CA LYS A 159 -0.59 0.34 9.28
C LYS A 159 -1.02 -1.02 8.72
N GLY A 160 -2.33 -1.28 8.75
CA GLY A 160 -2.81 -2.62 8.42
C GLY A 160 -2.47 -3.63 9.52
N VAL A 161 -2.23 -4.86 9.16
CA VAL A 161 -1.88 -5.97 10.10
C VAL A 161 -0.46 -6.50 9.91
N THR A 162 0.17 -6.26 8.77
CA THR A 162 1.51 -6.77 8.44
C THR A 162 2.61 -5.71 8.52
N ASP A 163 2.25 -4.42 8.56
CA ASP A 163 3.22 -3.34 8.73
C ASP A 163 3.47 -3.13 10.23
N THR A 164 4.59 -3.65 10.72
CA THR A 164 4.93 -3.74 12.13
C THR A 164 6.25 -3.04 12.44
N VAL A 165 6.38 -2.54 13.66
CA VAL A 165 7.64 -2.00 14.21
C VAL A 165 7.93 -2.70 15.52
N VAL A 166 9.14 -3.23 15.66
CA VAL A 166 9.62 -3.84 16.90
C VAL A 166 10.28 -2.75 17.77
N TYR A 167 9.91 -2.72 19.02
CA TYR A 167 10.43 -1.79 20.03
C TYR A 167 11.27 -2.54 21.06
N ASP A 168 12.52 -2.11 21.22
CA ASP A 168 13.40 -2.30 22.37
C ASP A 168 13.41 -1.04 23.24
N GLU A 169 14.18 -1.01 24.32
CA GLU A 169 14.27 0.18 25.18
C GLU A 169 14.79 1.41 24.44
N ALA A 170 15.73 1.23 23.51
CA ALA A 170 16.31 2.31 22.73
C ALA A 170 15.25 2.93 21.80
N ALA A 171 14.41 2.12 21.16
CA ALA A 171 13.33 2.58 20.31
C ALA A 171 12.21 3.28 21.09
N VAL A 172 11.85 2.78 22.28
CA VAL A 172 10.91 3.47 23.18
C VAL A 172 11.45 4.83 23.58
N LYS A 173 12.73 4.90 23.96
CA LYS A 173 13.40 6.16 24.34
C LYS A 173 13.50 7.14 23.17
N ALA A 174 13.77 6.64 21.96
CA ALA A 174 13.80 7.47 20.75
C ALA A 174 12.44 8.10 20.45
N ARG A 175 11.33 7.37 20.67
CA ARG A 175 9.97 7.81 20.37
C ARG A 175 9.42 8.79 21.41
N TYR A 176 9.54 8.48 22.70
CA TYR A 176 8.92 9.24 23.80
C TYR A 176 9.93 10.08 24.59
N GLY A 177 11.21 9.79 24.44
CA GLY A 177 12.28 10.35 25.25
C GLY A 177 12.24 9.85 26.71
N LEU A 178 11.56 8.73 26.96
CA LEU A 178 11.30 8.11 28.25
C LEU A 178 11.74 6.63 28.22
N THR A 179 11.99 6.06 29.38
CA THR A 179 12.18 4.60 29.51
C THR A 179 10.83 3.87 29.48
N PRO A 180 10.79 2.56 29.17
CA PRO A 180 9.57 1.76 29.28
C PRO A 180 8.86 1.89 30.63
N ALA A 181 9.59 1.85 31.72
CA ALA A 181 9.04 1.98 33.08
C ALA A 181 8.32 3.31 33.34
N GLN A 182 8.62 4.36 32.58
CA GLN A 182 8.00 5.68 32.72
C GLN A 182 6.70 5.83 31.88
N ILE A 183 6.33 4.85 31.08
CA ILE A 183 5.10 4.92 30.25
C ILE A 183 3.82 5.04 31.10
N PRO A 184 3.64 4.31 32.21
CA PRO A 184 2.48 4.51 33.09
C PRO A 184 2.44 5.92 33.71
N ASP A 185 3.58 6.46 34.15
CA ASP A 185 3.68 7.83 34.66
C ASP A 185 3.32 8.87 33.61
N PHE A 186 3.76 8.65 32.39
CA PHE A 186 3.45 9.50 31.24
C PHE A 186 1.93 9.54 30.96
N LYS A 187 1.25 8.37 31.05
CA LYS A 187 -0.20 8.29 30.93
C LYS A 187 -0.92 8.89 32.12
N GLY A 188 -0.38 8.76 33.32
CA GLY A 188 -0.89 9.43 34.51
C GLY A 188 -0.96 10.95 34.34
N LEU A 189 0.08 11.54 33.77
CA LEU A 189 0.14 12.99 33.50
C LEU A 189 -0.67 13.44 32.28
N LYS A 190 -0.43 12.81 31.13
CA LYS A 190 -1.03 13.20 29.85
C LYS A 190 -2.50 12.78 29.75
N GLY A 191 -2.89 11.70 30.44
CA GLY A 191 -4.12 10.96 30.19
C GLY A 191 -4.04 10.05 28.96
N ASP A 192 -5.11 9.29 28.75
CA ASP A 192 -5.31 8.46 27.57
C ASP A 192 -6.76 8.53 27.08
N SER A 193 -6.93 9.09 25.89
CA SER A 193 -8.27 9.25 25.30
C SER A 193 -8.85 7.92 24.80
N SER A 194 -8.02 6.89 24.52
CA SER A 194 -8.49 5.56 24.10
C SER A 194 -9.13 4.81 25.25
N ASP A 195 -8.62 4.99 26.47
CA ASP A 195 -9.10 4.36 27.68
C ASP A 195 -9.96 5.29 28.56
N ASN A 196 -10.21 6.50 28.05
CA ASN A 196 -10.97 7.54 28.75
C ASN A 196 -10.32 7.93 30.08
N LEU A 197 -8.99 7.95 30.12
CA LEU A 197 -8.22 8.44 31.28
C LEU A 197 -7.95 9.95 31.11
N PRO A 198 -8.43 10.82 32.04
CA PRO A 198 -8.38 12.26 31.84
C PRO A 198 -6.97 12.86 31.95
N GLY A 199 -6.08 12.29 32.77
CA GLY A 199 -4.77 12.86 33.08
C GLY A 199 -4.87 14.20 33.80
N VAL A 200 -3.81 15.00 33.75
CA VAL A 200 -3.74 16.34 34.34
C VAL A 200 -4.06 17.40 33.30
N PRO A 201 -5.16 18.16 33.43
CA PRO A 201 -5.53 19.21 32.47
C PRO A 201 -4.40 20.24 32.26
N GLY A 202 -4.03 20.46 30.99
CA GLY A 202 -2.96 21.40 30.63
C GLY A 202 -1.57 20.77 30.52
N ILE A 203 -1.38 19.50 30.88
CA ILE A 203 -0.15 18.74 30.67
C ILE A 203 -0.35 17.80 29.47
N GLY A 204 0.15 18.19 28.31
CA GLY A 204 0.15 17.36 27.12
C GLY A 204 1.43 16.53 26.97
N GLU A 205 1.56 15.80 25.88
CA GLU A 205 2.65 14.87 25.58
C GLU A 205 4.06 15.44 25.86
N LYS A 206 4.36 16.60 25.25
CA LYS A 206 5.68 17.24 25.44
C LYS A 206 5.94 17.69 26.89
N GLY A 207 4.88 18.16 27.57
CA GLY A 207 4.96 18.57 28.97
C GLY A 207 5.23 17.38 29.89
N ALA A 208 4.46 16.30 29.72
CA ALA A 208 4.61 15.08 30.49
C ALA A 208 6.02 14.46 30.28
N SER A 209 6.47 14.34 29.00
CA SER A 209 7.81 13.82 28.72
C SER A 209 8.92 14.66 29.34
N LYS A 210 8.79 16.01 29.32
CA LYS A 210 9.79 16.89 29.95
C LYS A 210 9.83 16.70 31.47
N LEU A 211 8.66 16.72 32.12
CA LEU A 211 8.57 16.55 33.56
C LEU A 211 9.15 15.20 34.02
N LEU A 212 8.86 14.12 33.30
CA LEU A 212 9.39 12.81 33.67
C LEU A 212 10.87 12.64 33.34
N LYS A 213 11.42 13.36 32.39
CA LYS A 213 12.88 13.44 32.21
C LYS A 213 13.59 14.11 33.36
N ASP A 214 12.98 15.15 33.91
CA ASP A 214 13.57 15.94 34.97
C ASP A 214 13.41 15.27 36.34
N TYR A 215 12.27 14.62 36.61
CA TYR A 215 11.89 14.07 37.91
C TYR A 215 11.81 12.54 38.00
N GLY A 216 11.89 11.84 36.87
CA GLY A 216 11.90 10.37 36.81
C GLY A 216 10.51 9.74 36.91
N THR A 217 9.79 9.90 38.00
CA THR A 217 8.46 9.33 38.26
C THR A 217 7.42 10.39 38.61
N LEU A 218 6.16 10.05 38.50
CA LEU A 218 5.02 10.91 38.89
C LEU A 218 5.07 11.25 40.38
N GLU A 219 5.38 10.28 41.26
CA GLU A 219 5.46 10.47 42.69
C GLU A 219 6.59 11.45 43.05
N ASN A 220 7.74 11.30 42.43
CA ASN A 220 8.86 12.22 42.63
C ASN A 220 8.57 13.64 42.13
N LEU A 221 7.88 13.73 40.97
CA LEU A 221 7.39 15.04 40.47
C LEU A 221 6.42 15.69 41.47
N LEU A 222 5.49 14.92 42.02
CA LEU A 222 4.52 15.42 43.00
C LEU A 222 5.20 15.83 44.32
N PHE A 223 6.25 15.13 44.72
CA PHE A 223 7.09 15.50 45.88
C PHE A 223 7.80 16.85 45.67
N HIS A 224 8.19 17.15 44.42
CA HIS A 224 8.87 18.43 44.06
C HIS A 224 7.90 19.39 43.34
N VAL A 225 6.59 19.32 43.62
CA VAL A 225 5.57 20.14 42.96
C VAL A 225 5.78 21.63 43.17
N ASP A 226 6.38 22.02 44.30
CA ASP A 226 6.69 23.43 44.63
C ASP A 226 7.74 24.07 43.72
N GLU A 227 8.55 23.27 43.04
CA GLU A 227 9.56 23.72 42.10
C GLU A 227 9.03 24.03 40.72
N GLN A 228 7.75 23.68 40.48
CA GLN A 228 7.13 23.83 39.17
C GLN A 228 6.60 25.26 38.93
N PRO A 229 6.55 25.70 37.67
CA PRO A 229 5.85 26.94 37.33
C PRO A 229 4.43 26.94 37.87
N GLU A 230 3.95 28.08 38.37
CA GLU A 230 2.68 28.23 39.08
C GLU A 230 1.48 27.53 38.42
N LYS A 231 1.38 27.60 37.08
CA LYS A 231 0.32 26.96 36.32
C LYS A 231 0.40 25.42 36.38
N VAL A 232 1.60 24.87 36.28
CA VAL A 232 1.83 23.41 36.31
C VAL A 232 1.66 22.93 37.76
N LYS A 233 2.20 23.63 38.73
CA LYS A 233 2.03 23.39 40.17
C LYS A 233 0.56 23.27 40.54
N ASN A 234 -0.24 24.30 40.25
CA ASN A 234 -1.65 24.31 40.55
C ASN A 234 -2.43 23.18 39.87
N ALA A 235 -2.09 22.84 38.59
CA ALA A 235 -2.69 21.72 37.90
C ALA A 235 -2.36 20.37 38.55
N LEU A 236 -1.10 20.15 38.92
CA LEU A 236 -0.65 18.93 39.60
C LEU A 236 -1.29 18.77 40.99
N ILE A 237 -1.33 19.85 41.81
CA ILE A 237 -1.94 19.83 43.13
C ILE A 237 -3.45 19.51 43.03
N THR A 238 -4.16 20.18 42.10
CA THR A 238 -5.60 20.02 41.94
C THR A 238 -5.97 18.63 41.45
N HIS A 239 -5.12 17.98 40.64
CA HIS A 239 -5.41 16.71 39.97
C HIS A 239 -4.47 15.57 40.39
N THR A 240 -3.86 15.66 41.59
CA THR A 240 -2.96 14.63 42.14
C THR A 240 -3.58 13.24 42.12
N ASP A 241 -4.77 13.11 42.73
CA ASP A 241 -5.49 11.82 42.84
C ASP A 241 -5.87 11.28 41.46
N THR A 242 -6.29 12.17 40.55
CA THR A 242 -6.60 11.83 39.17
C THR A 242 -5.36 11.29 38.44
N ALA A 243 -4.22 11.94 38.58
CA ALA A 243 -2.97 11.52 37.94
C ALA A 243 -2.51 10.14 38.45
N LEU A 244 -2.54 9.94 39.77
CA LEU A 244 -2.18 8.67 40.39
C LEU A 244 -3.16 7.54 40.00
N GLN A 245 -4.46 7.82 39.96
CA GLN A 245 -5.48 6.87 39.48
C GLN A 245 -5.24 6.53 38.01
N CYS A 246 -5.01 7.52 37.13
CA CYS A 246 -4.70 7.28 35.73
C CYS A 246 -3.44 6.45 35.55
N LYS A 247 -2.36 6.73 36.29
CA LYS A 247 -1.13 5.92 36.30
C LYS A 247 -1.45 4.47 36.67
N ARG A 248 -2.18 4.25 37.78
CA ARG A 248 -2.54 2.92 38.26
C ARG A 248 -3.36 2.13 37.23
N LEU A 249 -4.36 2.77 36.64
CA LEU A 249 -5.22 2.13 35.63
C LEU A 249 -4.50 1.86 34.31
N ALA A 250 -3.50 2.68 33.96
CA ALA A 250 -2.65 2.49 32.77
C ALA A 250 -1.51 1.47 33.01
N THR A 251 -1.26 1.09 34.25
CA THR A 251 -0.22 0.11 34.56
C THR A 251 -0.72 -1.30 34.28
N ILE A 252 0.04 -2.04 33.48
CA ILE A 252 -0.21 -3.45 33.18
C ILE A 252 0.22 -4.31 34.38
N VAL A 253 -0.68 -5.16 34.83
CA VAL A 253 -0.43 -6.13 35.92
C VAL A 253 0.47 -7.25 35.40
N ARG A 254 1.48 -7.64 36.19
CA ARG A 254 2.49 -8.64 35.79
C ARG A 254 2.50 -9.89 36.69
N ASP A 255 1.49 -10.03 37.52
CA ASP A 255 1.32 -11.12 38.50
C ASP A 255 -0.13 -11.64 38.52
N VAL A 256 -0.78 -11.66 37.38
CA VAL A 256 -2.10 -12.23 37.19
C VAL A 256 -2.10 -13.71 37.62
N PRO A 257 -3.07 -14.19 38.37
CA PRO A 257 -3.18 -15.61 38.76
C PRO A 257 -3.55 -16.44 37.52
N LEU A 258 -2.52 -16.91 36.80
CA LEU A 258 -2.71 -17.73 35.62
C LEU A 258 -3.27 -19.11 35.98
N PRO A 259 -4.10 -19.74 35.13
CA PRO A 259 -4.54 -21.10 35.29
C PRO A 259 -3.37 -22.09 35.40
N GLU A 260 -3.51 -23.13 36.23
CA GLU A 260 -2.47 -24.14 36.51
C GLU A 260 -1.92 -24.85 35.24
N TRP A 261 -2.74 -24.93 34.20
CA TRP A 261 -2.35 -25.54 32.91
C TRP A 261 -1.42 -24.66 32.05
N VAL A 262 -1.27 -23.39 32.41
CA VAL A 262 -0.39 -22.47 31.66
C VAL A 262 1.04 -22.72 32.07
N ALA A 263 1.76 -23.46 31.24
CA ALA A 263 3.19 -23.74 31.38
C ALA A 263 3.94 -23.28 30.15
N ILE A 264 4.98 -22.46 30.33
CA ILE A 264 5.84 -22.03 29.23
C ILE A 264 6.90 -23.13 29.00
N ALA A 265 6.78 -23.83 27.88
CA ALA A 265 7.69 -24.89 27.48
C ALA A 265 8.13 -24.71 26.02
N PRO A 266 9.40 -24.97 25.67
CA PRO A 266 9.90 -24.76 24.32
C PRO A 266 9.61 -25.96 23.41
N ASN A 267 8.33 -26.33 23.26
CA ASN A 267 7.89 -27.50 22.52
C ASN A 267 7.11 -27.19 21.25
N TYR A 268 6.76 -25.93 20.99
CA TYR A 268 5.92 -25.58 19.85
C TYR A 268 6.55 -25.95 18.52
N GLN A 269 7.86 -25.85 18.38
CA GLN A 269 8.58 -26.23 17.17
C GLN A 269 8.42 -27.73 16.84
N ALA A 270 8.29 -28.57 17.85
CA ALA A 270 8.13 -30.01 17.69
C ALA A 270 6.66 -30.41 17.48
N GLU A 271 5.73 -29.79 18.20
CA GLU A 271 4.33 -30.12 18.17
C GLU A 271 3.57 -29.45 17.01
N GLY A 272 3.83 -28.17 16.77
CA GLY A 272 3.24 -27.32 15.73
C GLY A 272 1.73 -27.32 15.56
N PRO A 273 1.21 -26.69 14.50
CA PRO A 273 -0.20 -26.69 14.18
C PRO A 273 -0.76 -28.07 13.91
N ASP A 274 -2.04 -28.25 14.22
CA ASP A 274 -2.82 -29.36 13.68
C ASP A 274 -3.26 -29.03 12.25
N PHE A 275 -2.43 -29.39 11.28
CA PHE A 275 -2.62 -29.00 9.87
C PHE A 275 -3.92 -29.50 9.27
N GLU A 276 -4.44 -30.64 9.70
CA GLU A 276 -5.74 -31.14 9.23
C GLU A 276 -6.87 -30.27 9.80
N ALA A 277 -6.85 -29.97 11.10
CA ALA A 277 -7.81 -29.09 11.73
C ALA A 277 -7.75 -27.65 11.16
N VAL A 278 -6.54 -27.13 10.90
CA VAL A 278 -6.36 -25.81 10.27
C VAL A 278 -6.92 -25.79 8.85
N LYS A 279 -6.67 -26.85 8.06
CA LYS A 279 -7.16 -26.96 6.70
C LYS A 279 -8.69 -27.02 6.64
N GLU A 280 -9.30 -27.86 7.47
CA GLU A 280 -10.76 -27.98 7.59
C GLU A 280 -11.38 -26.64 8.00
N LEU A 281 -10.77 -25.95 8.95
CA LEU A 281 -11.20 -24.62 9.40
C LEU A 281 -11.08 -23.58 8.28
N PHE A 282 -9.99 -23.58 7.51
CA PHE A 282 -9.79 -22.66 6.40
C PHE A 282 -10.76 -22.93 5.24
N GLU A 283 -11.09 -24.18 4.97
CA GLU A 283 -12.11 -24.55 3.99
C GLU A 283 -13.50 -24.04 4.43
N ARG A 284 -13.87 -24.24 5.69
CA ARG A 284 -15.14 -23.73 6.27
C ARG A 284 -15.21 -22.21 6.26
N LEU A 285 -14.11 -21.51 6.50
CA LEU A 285 -14.02 -20.05 6.48
C LEU A 285 -13.77 -19.48 5.08
N GLU A 286 -13.64 -20.32 4.07
CA GLU A 286 -13.34 -19.98 2.66
C GLU A 286 -12.02 -19.21 2.48
N PHE A 287 -11.01 -19.51 3.30
CA PHE A 287 -9.68 -18.89 3.25
C PHE A 287 -8.76 -19.53 2.20
N ARG A 288 -9.24 -19.64 0.97
CA ARG A 288 -8.58 -20.36 -0.14
C ARG A 288 -7.13 -19.95 -0.39
N THR A 289 -6.80 -18.68 -0.18
CA THR A 289 -5.44 -18.16 -0.35
C THR A 289 -4.51 -18.58 0.78
N LEU A 290 -5.01 -18.72 2.01
CA LEU A 290 -4.22 -19.11 3.16
C LEU A 290 -3.96 -20.62 3.21
N VAL A 291 -4.85 -21.44 2.65
CA VAL A 291 -4.63 -22.90 2.50
C VAL A 291 -3.32 -23.17 1.74
N LYS A 292 -2.95 -22.33 0.78
CA LYS A 292 -1.74 -22.48 -0.02
C LYS A 292 -0.44 -22.26 0.77
N ARG A 293 -0.49 -21.58 1.92
CA ARG A 293 0.67 -21.34 2.79
C ARG A 293 0.98 -22.52 3.74
N LEU A 294 0.00 -23.36 4.02
CA LEU A 294 0.14 -24.47 4.97
C LEU A 294 1.19 -25.51 4.59
N PRO A 295 1.36 -25.93 3.30
CA PRO A 295 2.36 -26.92 2.95
C PRO A 295 3.81 -26.51 3.25
N GLY A 296 4.13 -25.22 3.20
CA GLY A 296 5.45 -24.68 3.56
C GLY A 296 5.74 -24.89 5.04
N LEU A 297 4.80 -24.42 5.91
CA LEU A 297 4.89 -24.59 7.36
C LEU A 297 4.93 -26.07 7.79
N GLU A 298 4.16 -26.93 7.15
CA GLU A 298 4.11 -28.37 7.45
C GLU A 298 5.45 -29.06 7.16
N ARG A 299 6.10 -28.74 6.02
CA ARG A 299 7.42 -29.29 5.66
C ARG A 299 8.51 -28.82 6.64
N GLU A 300 8.53 -27.54 6.97
CA GLU A 300 9.51 -26.98 7.89
C GLU A 300 9.41 -27.62 9.27
N GLN A 301 8.20 -27.86 9.73
CA GLN A 301 7.97 -28.49 11.02
C GLN A 301 8.33 -29.96 11.06
N ARG A 302 8.01 -30.72 10.00
CA ARG A 302 8.45 -32.13 9.86
C ARG A 302 9.96 -32.24 9.84
N ALA A 303 10.68 -31.32 9.16
CA ALA A 303 12.13 -31.30 9.14
C ALA A 303 12.72 -31.12 10.55
N LYS A 304 12.18 -30.17 11.33
CA LYS A 304 12.63 -29.89 12.71
C LYS A 304 12.27 -31.01 13.70
N ALA A 305 11.11 -31.62 13.56
CA ALA A 305 10.71 -32.76 14.39
C ALA A 305 11.68 -33.96 14.21
N ILE A 306 12.14 -34.18 12.98
CA ILE A 306 13.17 -35.21 12.66
C ILE A 306 14.53 -34.82 13.27
N GLU A 307 14.91 -33.59 13.25
CA GLU A 307 16.17 -33.09 13.79
C GLU A 307 16.22 -33.19 15.34
N GLN A 308 15.07 -32.96 16.00
CA GLN A 308 14.93 -33.06 17.46
C GLN A 308 14.76 -34.50 17.96
N SER A 309 14.19 -35.43 17.17
CA SER A 309 14.00 -36.81 17.55
C SER A 309 15.27 -37.68 17.46
N GLY A 310 16.33 -37.15 16.87
CA GLY A 310 17.63 -37.89 16.77
C GLY A 310 17.60 -39.14 15.87
N GLU A 311 16.51 -39.39 15.14
CA GLU A 311 16.34 -40.58 14.28
C GLU A 311 16.90 -40.39 12.83
N GLY A 312 18.05 -39.79 12.72
CA GLY A 312 18.69 -39.46 11.45
C GLY A 312 19.96 -40.29 11.16
N LYS A 313 20.08 -41.57 11.61
CA LYS A 313 21.11 -42.48 11.10
C LYS A 313 20.63 -43.93 11.16
N GLU A 314 20.57 -44.55 9.97
CA GLU A 314 20.44 -45.94 9.60
C GLU A 314 19.06 -46.44 9.13
N GLY A 315 19.05 -46.91 7.88
CA GLY A 315 18.04 -47.83 7.35
C GLY A 315 17.58 -47.56 5.93
N GLY A 316 18.36 -47.95 4.95
CA GLY A 316 17.92 -48.07 3.56
C GLY A 316 16.81 -49.12 3.42
N GLY A 317 15.63 -48.73 3.05
CA GLY A 317 14.54 -49.63 2.71
C GLY A 317 13.64 -48.98 1.65
N THR A 318 13.63 -49.55 0.45
CA THR A 318 12.80 -49.17 -0.70
C THR A 318 11.31 -49.37 -0.41
N PRO A 319 10.43 -48.40 -0.61
CA PRO A 319 8.98 -48.63 -0.52
C PRO A 319 8.41 -49.22 -1.82
N PRO A 320 7.29 -49.98 -1.74
CA PRO A 320 6.69 -50.66 -2.89
C PRO A 320 5.90 -49.67 -3.81
N PRO A 321 5.66 -50.05 -5.06
CA PRO A 321 5.09 -49.19 -6.09
C PRO A 321 3.58 -48.96 -5.90
N ARG A 322 3.14 -47.73 -6.00
CA ARG A 322 1.73 -47.35 -6.05
C ARG A 322 1.25 -47.20 -7.49
N THR A 323 0.09 -47.75 -7.72
CA THR A 323 -0.67 -47.84 -8.95
C THR A 323 -1.12 -46.49 -9.47
N VAL A 324 -1.07 -46.36 -10.80
CA VAL A 324 -1.40 -45.21 -11.64
C VAL A 324 -2.88 -44.89 -11.62
N GLY A 325 -3.23 -43.63 -11.37
CA GLY A 325 -4.52 -43.01 -11.63
C GLY A 325 -4.33 -41.70 -12.43
N VAL A 326 -5.12 -41.56 -13.49
CA VAL A 326 -5.00 -40.67 -14.64
C VAL A 326 -5.08 -39.20 -14.33
N GLY A 327 -4.10 -38.39 -14.76
CA GLY A 327 -4.30 -37.16 -15.55
C GLY A 327 -4.53 -35.82 -14.80
N GLY A 328 -3.42 -35.21 -14.32
CA GLY A 328 -3.26 -33.76 -14.20
C GLY A 328 -1.76 -33.46 -14.22
N PRO A 329 -1.30 -32.27 -14.67
CA PRO A 329 0.13 -32.01 -14.72
C PRO A 329 0.73 -32.05 -13.32
N ASP A 330 1.77 -32.83 -13.19
CA ASP A 330 2.53 -33.12 -11.97
C ASP A 330 3.15 -31.84 -11.38
N PRO A 331 2.81 -31.41 -10.14
CA PRO A 331 3.44 -30.27 -9.49
C PRO A 331 4.70 -30.65 -8.72
N SER A 332 5.47 -31.62 -9.20
CA SER A 332 6.73 -32.04 -8.56
C SER A 332 7.95 -31.53 -9.32
N VAL A 333 8.14 -30.22 -9.43
CA VAL A 333 9.48 -29.64 -9.50
C VAL A 333 9.80 -29.14 -8.10
N SER A 334 10.20 -30.06 -7.24
CA SER A 334 10.80 -29.74 -5.96
C SER A 334 12.05 -28.88 -6.18
N SER A 335 12.21 -27.84 -5.40
CA SER A 335 13.43 -27.03 -5.22
C SER A 335 14.58 -27.85 -4.59
N SER A 336 14.82 -29.08 -5.05
CA SER A 336 15.89 -29.94 -4.58
C SER A 336 17.10 -29.79 -5.48
N ASN A 337 18.16 -29.14 -4.94
CA ASN A 337 19.54 -29.19 -5.42
C ASN A 337 19.81 -28.92 -6.92
N ILE A 338 19.28 -27.80 -7.44
CA ILE A 338 19.85 -27.24 -8.66
C ILE A 338 21.03 -26.37 -8.22
N GLU A 339 22.26 -26.82 -8.52
CA GLU A 339 23.49 -26.11 -8.19
C GLU A 339 23.52 -24.78 -8.96
N GLY A 340 23.42 -23.66 -8.22
CA GLY A 340 23.72 -22.33 -8.75
C GLY A 340 25.23 -22.19 -8.89
N GLN A 341 25.70 -21.69 -10.02
CA GLN A 341 27.15 -21.52 -10.27
C GLN A 341 27.50 -20.03 -10.41
N VAL A 342 28.37 -19.55 -9.54
CA VAL A 342 29.01 -18.24 -9.71
C VAL A 342 30.22 -18.38 -10.67
N ILE A 343 30.24 -17.55 -11.71
CA ILE A 343 31.29 -17.56 -12.73
C ILE A 343 32.49 -16.78 -12.22
N THR A 344 33.61 -17.51 -12.00
CA THR A 344 34.86 -16.92 -11.47
C THR A 344 36.05 -17.16 -12.39
N THR A 345 35.88 -18.01 -13.43
CA THR A 345 36.97 -18.38 -14.34
C THR A 345 36.51 -18.39 -15.80
N GLN A 346 37.44 -18.18 -16.74
CA GLN A 346 37.15 -18.19 -18.16
C GLN A 346 36.51 -19.50 -18.66
N PRO A 347 36.97 -20.72 -18.26
CA PRO A 347 36.29 -21.93 -18.67
C PRO A 347 34.83 -22.03 -18.20
N GLN A 348 34.51 -21.50 -17.02
CA GLN A 348 33.10 -21.42 -16.53
C GLN A 348 32.26 -20.46 -17.36
N LEU A 349 32.85 -19.33 -17.78
CA LEU A 349 32.18 -18.38 -18.67
C LEU A 349 31.93 -19.02 -20.04
N ASP A 350 32.92 -19.68 -20.61
CA ASP A 350 32.78 -20.37 -21.90
C ASP A 350 31.67 -21.41 -21.87
N ALA A 351 31.59 -22.18 -20.76
CA ALA A 351 30.54 -23.15 -20.52
C ALA A 351 29.14 -22.47 -20.37
N LEU A 352 29.06 -21.37 -19.66
CA LEU A 352 27.82 -20.56 -19.57
C LEU A 352 27.38 -20.09 -20.95
N LEU A 353 28.28 -19.48 -21.73
CA LEU A 353 27.97 -18.95 -23.06
C LEU A 353 27.50 -20.03 -24.01
N ALA A 354 28.13 -21.24 -23.94
CA ALA A 354 27.68 -22.40 -24.70
C ALA A 354 26.26 -22.80 -24.30
N ARG A 355 25.96 -22.91 -22.98
CA ARG A 355 24.63 -23.24 -22.47
C ARG A 355 23.57 -22.22 -22.91
N LEU A 356 23.90 -20.94 -22.86
CA LEU A 356 23.02 -19.87 -23.31
C LEU A 356 22.78 -19.90 -24.83
N ALA A 357 23.79 -20.34 -25.60
CA ALA A 357 23.68 -20.49 -27.05
C ALA A 357 22.84 -21.70 -27.46
N GLU A 358 22.84 -22.78 -26.67
CA GLU A 358 22.11 -24.02 -26.91
C GLU A 358 20.68 -24.02 -26.30
N ALA A 359 20.30 -23.01 -25.52
CA ALA A 359 19.00 -22.96 -24.86
C ALA A 359 17.85 -22.94 -25.89
N ASP A 360 16.99 -23.92 -25.84
CA ASP A 360 15.77 -24.04 -26.67
C ASP A 360 14.60 -23.25 -26.10
N ALA A 361 14.61 -22.98 -24.80
CA ALA A 361 13.59 -22.17 -24.09
C ALA A 361 14.16 -20.79 -23.73
N PRO A 362 13.29 -19.80 -23.53
CA PRO A 362 13.72 -18.48 -23.06
C PRO A 362 14.47 -18.57 -21.74
N VAL A 363 15.61 -17.89 -21.67
CA VAL A 363 16.43 -17.81 -20.47
C VAL A 363 15.95 -16.70 -19.56
N GLY A 364 15.69 -17.02 -18.29
CA GLY A 364 15.38 -16.03 -17.28
C GLY A 364 16.62 -15.17 -16.99
N VAL A 365 16.52 -13.87 -17.17
CA VAL A 365 17.62 -12.93 -16.93
C VAL A 365 17.23 -11.96 -15.83
N GLN A 366 18.04 -11.92 -14.78
CA GLN A 366 17.86 -11.01 -13.66
C GLN A 366 19.09 -10.14 -13.46
N LEU A 367 18.89 -8.85 -13.34
CA LEU A 367 19.96 -7.89 -13.05
C LEU A 367 20.13 -7.79 -11.53
N HIS A 368 21.34 -8.00 -11.05
CA HIS A 368 21.70 -7.69 -9.67
C HIS A 368 22.05 -6.20 -9.58
N LEU A 369 21.15 -5.43 -8.99
CA LEU A 369 21.22 -3.97 -8.89
C LEU A 369 21.37 -3.52 -7.44
N THR A 370 22.21 -2.53 -7.22
CA THR A 370 22.31 -1.84 -5.92
C THR A 370 21.99 -0.36 -6.06
N PRO A 371 21.39 0.27 -5.03
CA PRO A 371 21.27 1.71 -5.00
C PRO A 371 22.64 2.37 -4.77
N PRO A 372 22.89 3.57 -5.27
CA PRO A 372 24.10 4.34 -4.94
C PRO A 372 24.20 4.59 -3.43
N ALA A 373 25.40 4.86 -2.94
CA ALA A 373 25.62 5.20 -1.55
C ALA A 373 24.72 6.34 -1.08
N GLY A 374 23.99 6.12 0.02
CA GLY A 374 23.05 7.08 0.63
C GLY A 374 21.66 7.13 -0.03
N VAL A 375 21.41 6.38 -1.08
CA VAL A 375 20.07 6.27 -1.72
C VAL A 375 19.34 5.05 -1.16
N LYS A 376 18.10 5.26 -0.71
CA LYS A 376 17.27 4.12 -0.25
C LYS A 376 16.85 3.25 -1.44
N PRO A 377 16.73 1.91 -1.28
CA PRO A 377 16.30 1.01 -2.36
C PRO A 377 15.01 1.45 -3.05
N VAL A 378 14.04 1.99 -2.31
CA VAL A 378 12.76 2.51 -2.84
C VAL A 378 12.93 3.71 -3.80
N ALA A 379 14.06 4.40 -3.76
CA ALA A 379 14.39 5.52 -4.64
C ALA A 379 15.32 5.13 -5.81
N MET A 380 15.59 3.83 -5.95
CA MET A 380 16.34 3.30 -7.09
C MET A 380 15.54 3.43 -8.39
N SER A 381 16.19 3.82 -9.45
CA SER A 381 15.62 4.02 -10.78
C SER A 381 16.61 3.58 -11.85
N LEU A 382 16.16 3.47 -13.09
CA LEU A 382 17.08 3.16 -14.19
C LEU A 382 18.20 4.21 -14.38
N MET A 383 18.04 5.41 -13.80
CA MET A 383 19.05 6.48 -13.89
C MET A 383 20.14 6.39 -12.83
N ASN A 384 19.88 5.73 -11.71
CA ASN A 384 20.82 5.68 -10.58
C ASN A 384 21.19 4.27 -10.11
N ALA A 385 20.49 3.22 -10.54
CA ALA A 385 20.80 1.85 -10.18
C ALA A 385 22.21 1.46 -10.66
N GLU A 386 23.02 0.84 -9.81
CA GLU A 386 24.34 0.33 -10.12
C GLU A 386 24.28 -1.17 -10.43
N LEU A 387 24.80 -1.56 -11.58
CA LEU A 387 24.81 -2.95 -12.05
C LEU A 387 26.01 -3.68 -11.46
N GLN A 388 25.76 -4.61 -10.56
CA GLN A 388 26.80 -5.43 -9.92
C GLN A 388 27.06 -6.73 -10.68
N GLY A 389 26.02 -7.34 -11.23
CA GLY A 389 26.10 -8.59 -11.95
C GLY A 389 24.80 -8.98 -12.61
N MET A 390 24.80 -10.13 -13.24
CA MET A 390 23.63 -10.70 -13.88
C MET A 390 23.50 -12.19 -13.55
N ALA A 391 22.27 -12.60 -13.33
CA ALA A 391 21.94 -14.02 -13.16
C ALA A 391 21.15 -14.52 -14.38
N PHE A 392 21.38 -15.80 -14.71
CA PHE A 392 20.75 -16.52 -15.81
C PHE A 392 20.10 -17.78 -15.28
N GLY A 393 18.77 -17.89 -15.43
CA GLY A 393 17.97 -19.02 -15.00
C GLY A 393 17.58 -19.89 -16.19
N LEU A 394 17.93 -21.15 -16.13
CA LEU A 394 17.49 -22.19 -17.05
C LEU A 394 16.60 -23.20 -16.27
N PRO A 395 15.90 -24.11 -16.96
CA PRO A 395 15.04 -25.09 -16.28
C PRO A 395 15.78 -25.98 -15.26
N ASP A 396 17.04 -26.25 -15.48
CA ASP A 396 17.86 -27.21 -14.72
C ASP A 396 19.05 -26.58 -13.99
N SER A 397 19.33 -25.31 -14.18
CA SER A 397 20.55 -24.68 -13.69
C SER A 397 20.39 -23.17 -13.55
N ALA A 398 21.24 -22.55 -12.73
CA ALA A 398 21.34 -21.09 -12.64
C ALA A 398 22.79 -20.65 -12.56
N PHE A 399 23.07 -19.48 -13.12
CA PHE A 399 24.41 -18.92 -13.18
C PHE A 399 24.40 -17.46 -12.77
N TYR A 400 25.46 -17.03 -12.09
CA TYR A 400 25.68 -15.62 -11.79
C TYR A 400 27.04 -15.19 -12.34
N ALA A 401 27.07 -14.04 -13.02
CA ALA A 401 28.29 -13.44 -13.54
C ALA A 401 28.40 -11.98 -13.07
N SER A 402 29.53 -11.61 -12.46
CA SER A 402 29.86 -10.22 -12.11
C SER A 402 29.90 -9.37 -13.37
N TRP A 403 29.28 -8.19 -13.31
CA TRP A 403 29.29 -7.28 -14.47
C TRP A 403 30.66 -6.69 -14.73
N THR A 404 31.39 -6.37 -13.68
CA THR A 404 32.75 -5.81 -13.79
C THR A 404 33.72 -6.77 -14.48
N ASP A 405 33.61 -8.06 -14.19
CA ASP A 405 34.54 -9.06 -14.72
C ASP A 405 34.11 -9.60 -16.09
N TRP A 406 32.81 -9.78 -16.33
CA TRP A 406 32.29 -10.55 -17.47
C TRP A 406 31.31 -9.79 -18.36
N GLY A 407 31.00 -8.51 -18.06
CA GLY A 407 29.99 -7.74 -18.78
C GLY A 407 30.29 -7.59 -20.28
N GLU A 408 31.55 -7.41 -20.65
CA GLU A 408 31.97 -7.31 -22.05
C GLU A 408 31.72 -8.61 -22.80
N ALA A 409 32.05 -9.75 -22.20
CA ALA A 409 31.87 -11.07 -22.80
C ALA A 409 30.38 -11.50 -22.90
N LEU A 410 29.52 -11.01 -21.98
CA LEU A 410 28.08 -11.25 -22.00
C LEU A 410 27.34 -10.36 -23.00
N THR A 411 27.93 -9.23 -23.41
CA THR A 411 27.31 -8.24 -24.29
C THR A 411 26.79 -8.83 -25.61
N PRO A 412 27.54 -9.68 -26.34
CA PRO A 412 27.04 -10.32 -27.55
C PRO A 412 25.75 -11.11 -27.37
N TYR A 413 25.64 -11.88 -26.29
CA TYR A 413 24.43 -12.64 -25.96
C TYR A 413 23.25 -11.71 -25.64
N LEU A 414 23.49 -10.65 -24.86
CA LEU A 414 22.44 -9.69 -24.48
C LEU A 414 21.91 -8.90 -25.70
N GLN A 415 22.75 -8.67 -26.70
CA GLN A 415 22.41 -7.96 -27.93
C GLN A 415 21.86 -8.90 -29.03
N ASP A 416 21.93 -10.20 -28.85
CA ASP A 416 21.42 -11.15 -29.84
C ASP A 416 19.89 -11.21 -29.79
N ALA A 417 19.24 -10.75 -30.85
CA ALA A 417 17.80 -10.78 -31.02
C ALA A 417 17.23 -12.20 -31.26
N ALA A 418 18.09 -13.13 -31.72
CA ALA A 418 17.67 -14.52 -31.98
C ALA A 418 17.58 -15.35 -30.69
N ARG A 419 18.17 -14.90 -29.59
CA ARG A 419 18.17 -15.58 -28.29
C ARG A 419 17.05 -15.06 -27.42
N ALA A 420 16.03 -15.88 -27.20
CA ALA A 420 14.88 -15.52 -26.38
C ALA A 420 15.28 -15.37 -24.92
N LYS A 421 14.82 -14.29 -24.29
CA LYS A 421 15.10 -13.95 -22.90
C LYS A 421 13.79 -13.54 -22.20
N SER A 422 13.66 -13.91 -20.94
CA SER A 422 12.60 -13.43 -20.07
C SER A 422 13.20 -12.57 -18.97
N VAL A 423 12.53 -11.48 -18.62
CA VAL A 423 12.96 -10.56 -17.57
C VAL A 423 11.82 -10.27 -16.58
N TYR A 424 12.14 -9.73 -15.42
CA TYR A 424 11.11 -9.27 -14.50
C TYR A 424 10.59 -7.87 -14.84
N ASP A 425 11.46 -6.91 -15.17
CA ASP A 425 11.14 -5.51 -15.56
C ASP A 425 11.99 -5.11 -16.77
N LEU A 426 11.41 -5.24 -17.95
CA LEU A 426 12.06 -4.95 -19.23
C LEU A 426 12.51 -3.49 -19.33
N LYS A 427 11.69 -2.56 -18.81
CA LYS A 427 12.00 -1.14 -18.86
C LYS A 427 13.25 -0.83 -18.02
N LEU A 428 13.32 -1.34 -16.80
CA LEU A 428 14.47 -1.20 -15.91
C LEU A 428 15.72 -1.84 -16.53
N ALA A 429 15.58 -3.08 -16.99
CA ALA A 429 16.70 -3.82 -17.62
C ALA A 429 17.26 -3.08 -18.84
N THR A 430 16.39 -2.64 -19.76
CA THR A 430 16.79 -1.87 -20.94
C THR A 430 17.46 -0.55 -20.57
N GLY A 431 16.94 0.14 -19.58
CA GLY A 431 17.47 1.43 -19.14
C GLY A 431 18.85 1.31 -18.51
N VAL A 432 19.03 0.36 -17.60
CA VAL A 432 20.31 0.12 -16.89
C VAL A 432 21.38 -0.39 -17.87
N LEU A 433 21.07 -1.40 -18.66
CA LEU A 433 22.01 -1.94 -19.66
C LEU A 433 22.37 -0.87 -20.71
N GLY A 434 21.38 -0.09 -21.15
CA GLY A 434 21.62 1.01 -22.07
C GLY A 434 22.54 2.11 -21.54
N ARG A 435 22.58 2.37 -20.21
CA ARG A 435 23.59 3.25 -19.59
C ARG A 435 24.98 2.63 -19.61
N ASN A 436 25.04 1.31 -19.59
CA ASN A 436 26.30 0.55 -19.68
C ASN A 436 26.70 0.22 -21.13
N GLY A 437 26.09 0.89 -22.13
CA GLY A 437 26.45 0.73 -23.54
C GLY A 437 25.87 -0.52 -24.22
N VAL A 438 24.99 -1.27 -23.58
CA VAL A 438 24.42 -2.53 -24.07
C VAL A 438 22.97 -2.34 -24.50
N ALA A 439 22.68 -2.65 -25.77
CA ALA A 439 21.33 -2.70 -26.32
C ALA A 439 20.71 -4.07 -26.06
N LEU A 440 19.90 -4.21 -25.03
CA LEU A 440 19.19 -5.47 -24.72
C LEU A 440 18.21 -5.81 -25.85
N ARG A 441 18.34 -7.01 -26.41
CA ARG A 441 17.50 -7.51 -27.51
C ARG A 441 17.05 -8.95 -27.24
N GLY A 442 16.05 -9.43 -28.01
CA GLY A 442 15.55 -10.81 -27.90
C GLY A 442 14.75 -11.06 -26.63
N VAL A 443 14.27 -10.03 -25.94
CA VAL A 443 13.38 -10.22 -24.79
C VAL A 443 11.98 -10.54 -25.30
N SER A 444 11.52 -11.76 -25.05
CA SER A 444 10.21 -12.29 -25.45
C SER A 444 9.14 -12.13 -24.36
N PHE A 445 9.56 -11.98 -23.10
CA PHE A 445 8.64 -11.96 -21.96
C PHE A 445 9.10 -11.02 -20.83
N ASP A 446 8.14 -10.28 -20.29
CA ASP A 446 8.28 -9.46 -19.07
C ASP A 446 7.26 -9.92 -18.04
N VAL A 447 7.75 -10.48 -16.94
CA VAL A 447 6.91 -11.02 -15.85
C VAL A 447 6.06 -9.95 -15.19
N LEU A 448 6.59 -8.75 -15.00
CA LEU A 448 5.88 -7.62 -14.36
C LEU A 448 4.69 -7.17 -15.22
N LEU A 449 4.90 -7.00 -16.54
CA LEU A 449 3.84 -6.62 -17.48
C LEU A 449 2.78 -7.70 -17.62
N ALA A 450 3.19 -8.96 -17.69
CA ALA A 450 2.27 -10.10 -17.76
C ALA A 450 1.38 -10.18 -16.51
N ALA A 451 1.98 -10.10 -15.32
CA ALA A 451 1.27 -10.13 -14.05
C ALA A 451 0.29 -8.95 -13.90
N TYR A 452 0.70 -7.76 -14.33
CA TYR A 452 -0.16 -6.59 -14.35
C TYR A 452 -1.36 -6.77 -15.28
N LEU A 453 -1.19 -7.25 -16.50
CA LEU A 453 -2.29 -7.48 -17.43
C LEU A 453 -3.28 -8.53 -16.91
N LEU A 454 -2.79 -9.57 -16.26
CA LEU A 454 -3.62 -10.61 -15.64
C LEU A 454 -4.40 -10.12 -14.42
N ASN A 455 -3.92 -9.11 -13.71
CA ASN A 455 -4.62 -8.52 -12.57
C ASN A 455 -4.21 -7.07 -12.29
N ALA A 456 -4.68 -6.14 -13.09
CA ALA A 456 -4.38 -4.70 -12.95
C ALA A 456 -4.91 -4.05 -11.65
N GLY A 457 -5.62 -4.78 -10.80
CA GLY A 457 -6.16 -4.30 -9.51
C GLY A 457 -5.23 -4.47 -8.31
N ARG A 458 -4.08 -5.13 -8.46
CA ARG A 458 -3.08 -5.28 -7.38
C ARG A 458 -2.38 -3.96 -7.08
N SER A 459 -2.01 -3.76 -5.82
CA SER A 459 -1.23 -2.59 -5.39
C SER A 459 0.25 -2.64 -5.78
N GLY A 460 0.74 -3.78 -6.25
CA GLY A 460 2.11 -4.03 -6.68
C GLY A 460 2.30 -5.49 -7.12
N TYR A 461 3.43 -5.75 -7.75
CA TYR A 461 3.76 -7.05 -8.33
C TYR A 461 5.19 -7.50 -7.96
N PRO A 462 5.59 -7.55 -6.67
CA PRO A 462 6.93 -8.00 -6.30
C PRO A 462 7.22 -9.39 -6.85
N LEU A 463 8.44 -9.61 -7.35
CA LEU A 463 8.83 -10.89 -7.94
C LEU A 463 8.68 -12.05 -6.94
N ALA A 464 9.01 -11.82 -5.69
CA ALA A 464 8.86 -12.82 -4.63
C ALA A 464 7.41 -13.26 -4.46
N ASP A 465 6.43 -12.30 -4.43
CA ASP A 465 5.01 -12.65 -4.35
C ASP A 465 4.55 -13.41 -5.60
N LEU A 466 5.00 -12.99 -6.79
CA LEU A 466 4.64 -13.66 -8.04
C LEU A 466 5.20 -15.08 -8.12
N ALA A 467 6.43 -15.30 -7.67
CA ALA A 467 7.07 -16.59 -7.62
C ALA A 467 6.35 -17.53 -6.64
N ALA A 468 6.05 -17.05 -5.44
CA ALA A 468 5.30 -17.82 -4.45
C ALA A 468 3.87 -18.14 -4.93
N ASP A 469 3.13 -17.14 -5.45
CA ASP A 469 1.72 -17.29 -5.86
C ASP A 469 1.52 -18.19 -7.09
N ASN A 470 2.49 -18.24 -8.03
CA ASN A 470 2.26 -18.87 -9.34
C ASN A 470 3.10 -20.12 -9.58
N VAL A 471 4.31 -20.22 -9.01
CA VAL A 471 5.23 -21.34 -9.22
C VAL A 471 5.70 -22.00 -7.93
N GLY A 472 5.25 -21.53 -6.76
CA GLY A 472 5.56 -22.09 -5.46
C GLY A 472 7.03 -21.93 -5.05
N MET A 473 7.74 -20.96 -5.64
CA MET A 473 9.13 -20.66 -5.29
C MET A 473 9.16 -19.53 -4.25
N GLU A 474 9.82 -19.78 -3.12
CA GLU A 474 10.08 -18.75 -2.11
C GLU A 474 11.43 -18.09 -2.40
N LEU A 475 11.42 -16.81 -2.72
CA LEU A 475 12.63 -16.00 -2.90
C LEU A 475 12.99 -15.35 -1.59
N VAL A 476 13.97 -15.90 -0.89
CA VAL A 476 14.46 -15.37 0.39
C VAL A 476 15.72 -14.55 0.13
N PRO A 477 15.71 -13.25 0.44
CA PRO A 477 16.92 -12.43 0.32
C PRO A 477 18.02 -12.96 1.25
N ASP A 478 19.20 -13.24 0.70
CA ASP A 478 20.40 -13.55 1.47
C ASP A 478 21.40 -12.39 1.34
N PRO A 479 21.53 -11.54 2.35
CA PRO A 479 22.48 -10.42 2.31
C PRO A 479 23.95 -10.81 2.29
N GLU A 480 24.28 -12.02 2.74
CA GLU A 480 25.65 -12.56 2.74
C GLU A 480 26.02 -13.13 1.36
N HIS A 481 25.02 -13.67 0.65
CA HIS A 481 25.20 -14.27 -0.69
C HIS A 481 24.18 -13.70 -1.70
N PRO A 482 24.25 -12.42 -2.05
CA PRO A 482 23.28 -11.77 -2.92
C PRO A 482 23.24 -12.37 -4.34
N GLU A 483 24.31 -12.98 -4.81
CA GLU A 483 24.40 -13.72 -6.06
C GLU A 483 23.51 -14.98 -6.07
N ALA A 484 23.36 -15.65 -4.95
CA ALA A 484 22.45 -16.79 -4.81
C ALA A 484 21.00 -16.34 -4.95
N GLY A 485 20.63 -15.24 -4.28
CA GLY A 485 19.30 -14.61 -4.43
C GLY A 485 19.00 -14.21 -5.87
N ALA A 486 19.98 -13.61 -6.57
CA ALA A 486 19.80 -13.23 -7.98
C ALA A 486 19.61 -14.45 -8.91
N MET A 487 20.28 -15.56 -8.63
CA MET A 487 20.10 -16.83 -9.37
C MET A 487 18.71 -17.42 -9.15
N ASP A 488 18.19 -17.39 -7.92
CA ASP A 488 16.83 -17.83 -7.62
C ASP A 488 15.78 -16.93 -8.28
N GLU A 489 15.99 -15.62 -8.31
CA GLU A 489 15.15 -14.68 -9.03
C GLU A 489 15.14 -14.96 -10.54
N ALA A 490 16.29 -15.24 -11.15
CA ALA A 490 16.38 -15.55 -12.57
C ALA A 490 15.64 -16.85 -12.92
N ARG A 491 15.73 -17.89 -12.06
CA ARG A 491 14.95 -19.13 -12.20
C ARG A 491 13.45 -18.87 -12.06
N ALA A 492 13.05 -18.06 -11.09
CA ALA A 492 11.66 -17.70 -10.90
C ALA A 492 11.11 -16.97 -12.14
N VAL A 493 11.89 -16.08 -12.75
CA VAL A 493 11.51 -15.37 -13.99
C VAL A 493 11.26 -16.37 -15.12
N GLN A 494 12.13 -17.36 -15.30
CA GLN A 494 12.00 -18.41 -16.31
C GLN A 494 10.76 -19.29 -16.08
N ALA A 495 10.51 -19.71 -14.83
CA ALA A 495 9.38 -20.55 -14.47
C ALA A 495 8.05 -19.79 -14.59
N LEU A 496 8.02 -18.50 -14.26
CA LEU A 496 6.85 -17.62 -14.36
C LEU A 496 6.42 -17.41 -15.79
N GLU A 497 7.34 -17.30 -16.77
CA GLU A 497 6.96 -17.22 -18.18
C GLU A 497 6.12 -18.42 -18.59
N ALA A 498 6.59 -19.62 -18.31
CA ALA A 498 5.89 -20.86 -18.66
C ALA A 498 4.48 -20.93 -18.03
N THR A 499 4.30 -20.34 -16.85
CA THR A 499 3.03 -20.36 -16.12
C THR A 499 2.08 -19.23 -16.56
N LEU A 500 2.60 -18.03 -16.85
CA LEU A 500 1.79 -16.86 -17.15
C LEU A 500 1.39 -16.77 -18.62
N THR A 501 2.20 -17.29 -19.56
CA THR A 501 1.90 -17.27 -21.00
C THR A 501 0.56 -17.94 -21.34
N PRO A 502 0.26 -19.17 -20.91
CA PRO A 502 -1.04 -19.80 -21.19
C PRO A 502 -2.22 -19.04 -20.59
N ARG A 503 -1.99 -18.29 -19.50
CA ARG A 503 -3.02 -17.46 -18.87
C ARG A 503 -3.31 -16.20 -19.69
N LEU A 504 -2.29 -15.55 -20.24
CA LEU A 504 -2.45 -14.42 -21.15
C LEU A 504 -3.23 -14.84 -22.42
N GLU A 505 -2.91 -16.00 -22.99
CA GLU A 505 -3.61 -16.56 -24.16
C GLU A 505 -5.08 -16.86 -23.83
N ARG A 506 -5.33 -17.64 -22.78
CA ARG A 506 -6.67 -17.99 -22.32
C ARG A 506 -7.54 -16.76 -22.08
N ASP A 507 -6.96 -15.71 -21.52
CA ASP A 507 -7.68 -14.48 -21.17
C ASP A 507 -7.74 -13.48 -22.33
N GLY A 508 -7.17 -13.81 -23.50
CA GLY A 508 -7.18 -12.97 -24.71
C GLY A 508 -6.34 -11.70 -24.56
N LEU A 509 -5.30 -11.73 -23.70
CA LEU A 509 -4.44 -10.58 -23.39
C LEU A 509 -3.11 -10.61 -24.16
N GLN A 510 -2.83 -11.69 -24.90
CA GLN A 510 -1.55 -11.89 -25.60
C GLN A 510 -1.23 -10.75 -26.56
N ASN A 511 -2.17 -10.30 -27.39
CA ASN A 511 -1.93 -9.22 -28.36
C ASN A 511 -1.60 -7.89 -27.66
N ILE A 512 -2.27 -7.58 -26.56
CA ILE A 512 -1.95 -6.37 -25.77
C ILE A 512 -0.55 -6.47 -25.20
N PHE A 513 -0.18 -7.64 -24.69
CA PHE A 513 1.13 -7.90 -24.16
C PHE A 513 2.22 -7.73 -25.23
N THR A 514 2.09 -8.41 -26.38
CA THR A 514 3.13 -8.44 -27.43
C THR A 514 3.16 -7.18 -28.31
N ASP A 515 2.00 -6.57 -28.59
CA ASP A 515 1.91 -5.53 -29.60
C ASP A 515 1.89 -4.13 -28.98
N ILE A 516 1.60 -4.01 -27.67
CA ILE A 516 1.49 -2.72 -26.99
C ILE A 516 2.47 -2.63 -25.82
N GLU A 517 2.36 -3.50 -24.79
CA GLU A 517 3.10 -3.30 -23.54
C GLU A 517 4.60 -3.61 -23.69
N MET A 518 4.93 -4.75 -24.29
CA MET A 518 6.33 -5.16 -24.48
C MET A 518 7.12 -4.16 -25.33
N PRO A 519 6.67 -3.75 -26.54
CA PRO A 519 7.44 -2.80 -27.35
C PRO A 519 7.45 -1.39 -26.78
N LEU A 520 6.51 -1.01 -25.90
CA LEU A 520 6.49 0.29 -25.26
C LEU A 520 7.57 0.43 -24.16
N ALA A 521 7.90 -0.64 -23.45
CA ALA A 521 8.83 -0.61 -22.33
C ALA A 521 10.22 -0.03 -22.71
N PRO A 522 10.87 -0.46 -23.80
CA PRO A 522 12.13 0.14 -24.25
C PRO A 522 12.02 1.63 -24.64
N ILE A 523 10.90 2.03 -25.23
CA ILE A 523 10.64 3.44 -25.57
C ILE A 523 10.57 4.29 -24.31
N LEU A 524 9.82 3.85 -23.30
CA LEU A 524 9.74 4.53 -22.01
C LEU A 524 11.11 4.60 -21.32
N ALA A 525 11.90 3.52 -21.36
CA ALA A 525 13.29 3.55 -20.88
C ALA A 525 14.13 4.61 -21.58
N GLY A 526 13.97 4.73 -22.90
CA GLY A 526 14.61 5.78 -23.72
C GLY A 526 14.18 7.18 -23.29
N MET A 527 12.88 7.40 -23.13
CA MET A 527 12.32 8.68 -22.68
C MET A 527 12.83 9.07 -21.28
N GLU A 528 12.84 8.14 -20.34
CA GLU A 528 13.38 8.36 -18.98
C GLU A 528 14.88 8.71 -19.04
N ARG A 529 15.66 8.04 -19.88
CA ARG A 529 17.10 8.34 -20.06
C ARG A 529 17.35 9.70 -20.71
N VAL A 530 16.53 10.07 -21.68
CA VAL A 530 16.64 11.39 -22.34
C VAL A 530 16.33 12.52 -21.37
N GLY A 531 15.34 12.35 -20.52
CA GLY A 531 14.90 13.34 -19.54
C GLY A 531 14.35 14.62 -20.16
N VAL A 532 13.94 15.55 -19.33
CA VAL A 532 13.32 16.82 -19.69
C VAL A 532 14.21 17.98 -19.25
N SER A 533 14.50 18.91 -20.16
CA SER A 533 15.26 20.11 -19.84
C SER A 533 14.38 21.11 -19.08
N VAL A 534 14.91 21.66 -18.00
CA VAL A 534 14.25 22.71 -17.22
C VAL A 534 15.19 23.89 -17.03
N ASP A 535 14.62 25.09 -17.08
CA ASP A 535 15.31 26.32 -16.75
C ASP A 535 15.21 26.54 -15.22
N ALA A 536 16.30 26.26 -14.53
CA ALA A 536 16.34 26.33 -13.08
C ALA A 536 16.16 27.77 -12.56
N ASP A 537 16.56 28.79 -13.32
CA ASP A 537 16.46 30.17 -12.88
C ASP A 537 15.03 30.70 -13.02
N LEU A 538 14.34 30.36 -14.10
CA LEU A 538 12.89 30.62 -14.22
C LEU A 538 12.08 29.91 -13.11
N LEU A 539 12.41 28.67 -12.78
CA LEU A 539 11.73 27.95 -11.70
C LEU A 539 12.00 28.55 -10.33
N ARG A 540 13.24 28.99 -10.06
CA ARG A 540 13.58 29.68 -8.81
C ARG A 540 12.87 31.03 -8.69
N GLU A 541 12.73 31.78 -9.80
CA GLU A 541 11.97 33.03 -9.86
C GLU A 541 10.50 32.79 -9.53
N ALA A 542 9.88 31.78 -10.19
CA ALA A 542 8.51 31.37 -9.87
C ALA A 542 8.38 30.95 -8.38
N GLY A 543 9.40 30.27 -7.83
CA GLY A 543 9.46 29.89 -6.41
C GLY A 543 9.52 31.07 -5.46
N ARG A 544 10.23 32.13 -5.81
CA ARG A 544 10.27 33.40 -5.04
C ARG A 544 8.88 34.07 -5.04
N SER A 545 8.31 34.27 -6.22
CA SER A 545 6.96 34.85 -6.38
C SER A 545 5.90 34.07 -5.61
N LEU A 546 5.94 32.72 -5.68
CA LEU A 546 5.06 31.86 -4.88
C LEU A 546 5.31 32.02 -3.38
N GLY A 547 6.56 32.17 -2.97
CA GLY A 547 6.91 32.38 -1.56
C GLY A 547 6.33 33.67 -1.01
N GLU A 548 6.37 34.76 -1.78
CA GLU A 548 5.75 36.05 -1.44
C GLU A 548 4.22 35.92 -1.32
N GLN A 549 3.59 35.23 -2.27
CA GLN A 549 2.14 35.00 -2.22
C GLN A 549 1.73 34.13 -1.01
N VAL A 550 2.49 33.05 -0.71
CA VAL A 550 2.24 32.20 0.47
C VAL A 550 2.35 33.02 1.75
N ALA A 551 3.37 33.87 1.86
CA ALA A 551 3.56 34.72 3.04
C ALA A 551 2.45 35.77 3.19
N SER A 552 2.03 36.40 2.09
CA SER A 552 0.91 37.35 2.08
C SER A 552 -0.41 36.67 2.50
N LEU A 553 -0.73 35.53 1.88
CA LEU A 553 -1.95 34.78 2.22
C LEU A 553 -1.93 34.29 3.67
N GLU A 554 -0.76 33.87 4.17
CA GLU A 554 -0.60 33.45 5.57
C GLU A 554 -0.86 34.60 6.55
N ALA A 555 -0.36 35.79 6.25
CA ALA A 555 -0.63 37.00 7.05
C ALA A 555 -2.12 37.34 7.06
N GLU A 556 -2.78 37.31 5.90
CA GLU A 556 -4.22 37.58 5.78
C GLU A 556 -5.07 36.52 6.51
N ILE A 557 -4.65 35.25 6.44
CA ILE A 557 -5.29 34.13 7.18
C ILE A 557 -5.14 34.37 8.70
N PHE A 558 -3.98 34.80 9.16
CA PHE A 558 -3.75 35.10 10.59
C PHE A 558 -4.58 36.28 11.09
N GLU A 559 -4.73 37.29 10.27
CA GLU A 559 -5.58 38.44 10.58
C GLU A 559 -7.04 38.01 10.74
N LEU A 560 -7.57 37.24 9.77
CA LEU A 560 -8.94 36.70 9.82
C LEU A 560 -9.15 35.72 10.97
N ALA A 561 -8.12 34.95 11.33
CA ALA A 561 -8.16 34.00 12.43
C ALA A 561 -7.98 34.67 13.80
N GLY A 562 -7.44 35.91 13.84
CA GLY A 562 -7.06 36.61 15.06
C GLY A 562 -5.93 35.91 15.86
N GLN A 563 -5.15 35.09 15.23
CA GLN A 563 -4.00 34.39 15.82
C GLN A 563 -3.08 33.77 14.78
N LYS A 564 -1.80 33.57 15.13
CA LYS A 564 -0.85 32.77 14.32
C LYS A 564 -1.03 31.29 14.61
N PHE A 565 -0.96 30.46 13.56
CA PHE A 565 -1.03 29.01 13.67
C PHE A 565 -0.38 28.38 12.41
N SER A 566 -0.13 27.09 12.39
CA SER A 566 0.36 26.41 11.18
C SER A 566 -0.80 26.14 10.23
N VAL A 567 -0.92 26.89 9.13
CA VAL A 567 -1.97 26.74 8.11
C VAL A 567 -1.92 25.35 7.45
N GLY A 568 -0.72 24.76 7.35
CA GLY A 568 -0.51 23.38 6.86
C GLY A 568 -0.94 22.29 7.84
N SER A 569 -1.12 22.61 9.14
CA SER A 569 -1.53 21.62 10.14
C SER A 569 -3.05 21.43 10.12
N THR A 570 -3.48 20.27 9.67
CA THR A 570 -4.92 19.93 9.64
C THR A 570 -5.59 20.08 10.99
N LYS A 571 -4.90 19.73 12.09
CA LYS A 571 -5.42 19.81 13.46
C LYS A 571 -5.63 21.27 13.88
N GLN A 572 -4.61 22.13 13.73
CA GLN A 572 -4.71 23.54 14.10
C GLN A 572 -5.73 24.27 13.23
N LEU A 573 -5.81 23.91 11.97
CA LEU A 573 -6.79 24.46 11.05
C LEU A 573 -8.23 24.09 11.44
N GLN A 574 -8.48 22.86 11.87
CA GLN A 574 -9.77 22.44 12.41
C GLN A 574 -10.17 23.28 13.64
N GLU A 575 -9.26 23.43 14.59
CA GLU A 575 -9.46 24.21 15.80
C GLU A 575 -9.80 25.66 15.47
N VAL A 576 -9.06 26.29 14.54
CA VAL A 576 -9.32 27.68 14.13
C VAL A 576 -10.66 27.82 13.43
N LEU A 577 -10.94 26.98 12.41
CA LEU A 577 -12.15 27.15 11.61
C LEU A 577 -13.43 26.79 12.38
N PHE A 578 -13.43 25.65 13.08
CA PHE A 578 -14.66 25.10 13.66
C PHE A 578 -14.82 25.36 15.14
N ASP A 579 -13.74 25.42 15.92
CA ASP A 579 -13.83 25.63 17.36
C ASP A 579 -13.78 27.13 17.71
N LYS A 580 -12.89 27.91 17.05
CA LYS A 580 -12.76 29.35 17.34
C LYS A 580 -13.71 30.21 16.49
N LEU A 581 -13.67 30.09 15.17
CA LEU A 581 -14.47 30.88 14.26
C LEU A 581 -15.90 30.35 14.10
N LYS A 582 -16.23 29.18 14.65
CA LYS A 582 -17.57 28.56 14.63
C LYS A 582 -18.16 28.45 13.23
N LEU A 583 -17.31 28.20 12.21
CA LEU A 583 -17.81 28.02 10.85
C LEU A 583 -18.68 26.75 10.72
N PRO A 584 -19.61 26.73 9.75
CA PRO A 584 -20.47 25.57 9.54
C PRO A 584 -19.66 24.28 9.28
N ILE A 585 -19.97 23.21 10.00
CA ILE A 585 -19.31 21.93 9.91
C ILE A 585 -19.90 21.17 8.72
N GLY A 586 -19.11 20.91 7.67
CA GLY A 586 -19.56 20.16 6.51
C GLY A 586 -19.51 18.66 6.72
N LYS A 587 -18.29 18.08 6.86
CA LYS A 587 -18.06 16.64 6.93
C LYS A 587 -17.21 16.27 8.15
N LYS A 588 -17.65 15.26 8.89
CA LYS A 588 -16.90 14.72 10.04
C LYS A 588 -16.05 13.53 9.59
N THR A 589 -14.80 13.49 10.00
CA THR A 589 -13.87 12.37 9.78
C THR A 589 -13.63 11.63 11.08
N LYS A 590 -12.92 10.49 11.03
CA LYS A 590 -12.54 9.73 12.24
C LYS A 590 -11.69 10.54 13.22
N THR A 591 -10.93 11.53 12.72
CA THR A 591 -9.96 12.33 13.50
C THR A 591 -10.41 13.76 13.75
N GLY A 592 -11.67 14.11 13.46
CA GLY A 592 -12.22 15.45 13.64
C GLY A 592 -13.02 15.95 12.44
N TYR A 593 -13.14 17.26 12.29
CA TYR A 593 -13.85 17.88 11.17
C TYR A 593 -12.96 17.90 9.92
N SER A 594 -13.52 17.60 8.76
CA SER A 594 -12.76 17.66 7.51
C SER A 594 -12.39 19.10 7.16
N THR A 595 -11.12 19.30 6.84
CA THR A 595 -10.61 20.53 6.18
C THR A 595 -10.16 20.25 4.76
N GLY A 596 -10.72 19.22 4.11
CA GLY A 596 -10.43 18.90 2.71
C GLY A 596 -10.83 20.02 1.76
N ALA A 597 -10.30 20.00 0.53
CA ALA A 597 -10.56 21.03 -0.48
C ALA A 597 -12.06 21.28 -0.67
N GLU A 598 -12.86 20.22 -0.81
CA GLU A 598 -14.30 20.27 -0.98
C GLU A 598 -15.02 21.04 0.14
N VAL A 599 -14.61 20.84 1.41
CA VAL A 599 -15.20 21.54 2.55
C VAL A 599 -14.81 23.02 2.57
N LEU A 600 -13.55 23.31 2.23
CA LEU A 600 -13.07 24.71 2.20
C LEU A 600 -13.66 25.49 1.02
N GLU A 601 -13.82 24.86 -0.13
CA GLU A 601 -14.49 25.43 -1.31
C GLU A 601 -15.97 25.72 -1.03
N ASP A 602 -16.69 24.82 -0.35
CA ASP A 602 -18.08 25.04 0.07
C ASP A 602 -18.19 26.19 1.07
N LEU A 603 -17.27 26.27 2.04
CA LEU A 603 -17.22 27.40 2.97
C LEU A 603 -16.90 28.71 2.26
N ALA A 604 -15.98 28.70 1.29
CA ALA A 604 -15.66 29.89 0.49
C ALA A 604 -16.86 30.35 -0.36
N ALA A 605 -17.59 29.41 -0.97
CA ALA A 605 -18.82 29.68 -1.73
C ALA A 605 -19.93 30.26 -0.85
N LYS A 606 -19.96 29.93 0.45
CA LYS A 606 -20.88 30.49 1.45
C LYS A 606 -20.43 31.85 1.98
N GLY A 607 -19.36 32.45 1.45
CA GLY A 607 -18.88 33.79 1.78
C GLY A 607 -17.86 33.81 2.93
N HIS A 608 -17.33 32.68 3.40
CA HIS A 608 -16.29 32.67 4.43
C HIS A 608 -14.91 32.94 3.82
N GLU A 609 -14.47 34.20 3.85
CA GLU A 609 -13.24 34.65 3.19
C GLU A 609 -11.99 33.86 3.58
N ILE A 610 -11.85 33.52 4.87
CA ILE A 610 -10.71 32.74 5.37
C ILE A 610 -10.57 31.38 4.64
N ALA A 611 -11.69 30.72 4.33
CA ALA A 611 -11.68 29.43 3.63
C ALA A 611 -11.13 29.57 2.21
N GLY A 612 -11.54 30.60 1.46
CA GLY A 612 -11.03 30.91 0.13
C GLY A 612 -9.52 31.20 0.15
N LYS A 613 -9.03 31.96 1.16
CA LYS A 613 -7.60 32.25 1.31
C LYS A 613 -6.80 30.99 1.66
N ILE A 614 -7.32 30.07 2.46
CA ILE A 614 -6.68 28.80 2.77
C ILE A 614 -6.59 27.91 1.53
N VAL A 615 -7.61 27.85 0.68
CA VAL A 615 -7.56 27.11 -0.59
C VAL A 615 -6.44 27.66 -1.47
N ARG A 616 -6.36 28.97 -1.65
CA ARG A 616 -5.30 29.64 -2.43
C ARG A 616 -3.91 29.42 -1.83
N TRP A 617 -3.80 29.51 -0.50
CA TRP A 617 -2.54 29.24 0.21
C TRP A 617 -2.05 27.81 -0.02
N ARG A 618 -2.95 26.84 0.08
CA ARG A 618 -2.62 25.41 -0.18
C ARG A 618 -2.16 25.19 -1.61
N GLU A 619 -2.83 25.80 -2.58
CA GLU A 619 -2.46 25.71 -3.99
C GLU A 619 -1.07 26.31 -4.21
N ALA A 620 -0.83 27.54 -3.78
CA ALA A 620 0.47 28.20 -3.94
C ALA A 620 1.60 27.46 -3.20
N SER A 621 1.36 27.01 -1.97
CA SER A 621 2.34 26.24 -1.18
C SER A 621 2.67 24.89 -1.82
N LYS A 622 1.66 24.20 -2.35
CA LYS A 622 1.86 22.92 -3.08
C LYS A 622 2.65 23.13 -4.37
N LEU A 623 2.33 24.18 -5.15
CA LEU A 623 3.04 24.47 -6.39
C LEU A 623 4.50 24.84 -6.14
N LYS A 624 4.74 25.65 -5.10
CA LYS A 624 6.09 26.00 -4.67
C LYS A 624 6.88 24.75 -4.29
N SER A 625 6.39 23.96 -3.34
CA SER A 625 7.14 22.82 -2.81
C SER A 625 7.30 21.68 -3.82
N THR A 626 6.29 21.40 -4.66
CA THR A 626 6.29 20.25 -5.55
C THR A 626 7.04 20.50 -6.85
N TYR A 627 7.02 21.75 -7.36
CA TYR A 627 7.59 22.06 -8.67
C TYR A 627 8.70 23.12 -8.60
N ALA A 628 8.41 24.30 -8.07
CA ALA A 628 9.35 25.42 -8.16
C ALA A 628 10.63 25.17 -7.36
N ASP A 629 10.54 24.60 -6.16
CA ASP A 629 11.67 24.29 -5.31
C ASP A 629 12.26 22.89 -5.63
N ALA A 630 11.40 21.91 -5.91
CA ALA A 630 11.83 20.52 -6.07
C ALA A 630 12.52 20.27 -7.42
N LEU A 631 11.99 20.78 -8.55
CA LEU A 631 12.52 20.48 -9.87
C LEU A 631 13.97 20.93 -10.06
N PRO A 632 14.39 22.14 -9.64
CA PRO A 632 15.81 22.53 -9.71
C PRO A 632 16.74 21.60 -8.94
N ALA A 633 16.28 21.07 -7.80
CA ALA A 633 17.05 20.14 -6.98
C ALA A 633 17.15 18.72 -7.58
N LEU A 634 16.23 18.37 -8.48
CA LEU A 634 16.17 17.07 -9.16
C LEU A 634 16.93 17.06 -10.50
N ILE A 635 17.56 18.16 -10.89
CA ILE A 635 18.40 18.18 -12.09
C ILE A 635 19.59 17.25 -11.88
N ASN A 636 19.68 16.23 -12.72
CA ASN A 636 20.79 15.29 -12.68
C ASN A 636 22.07 16.01 -13.16
N PRO A 637 23.15 16.06 -12.35
CA PRO A 637 24.37 16.82 -12.70
C PRO A 637 25.08 16.26 -13.94
N GLY A 638 24.95 14.97 -14.25
CA GLY A 638 25.57 14.35 -15.43
C GLY A 638 24.86 14.66 -16.73
N THR A 639 23.53 14.83 -16.71
CA THR A 639 22.73 15.08 -17.94
C THR A 639 22.24 16.53 -18.06
N GLY A 640 22.22 17.29 -16.97
CA GLY A 640 21.62 18.61 -16.89
C GLY A 640 20.09 18.61 -16.99
N LYS A 641 19.41 17.48 -16.78
CA LYS A 641 17.98 17.32 -17.00
C LYS A 641 17.29 16.68 -15.80
N VAL A 642 15.97 16.81 -15.75
CA VAL A 642 15.11 16.10 -14.82
C VAL A 642 14.66 14.79 -15.46
N HIS A 643 14.76 13.69 -14.70
CA HIS A 643 14.35 12.36 -15.12
C HIS A 643 13.19 11.89 -14.24
N THR A 644 12.05 11.64 -14.87
CA THR A 644 10.87 11.03 -14.22
C THR A 644 10.87 9.53 -14.45
N SER A 645 10.11 8.79 -13.66
CA SER A 645 9.78 7.39 -13.94
C SER A 645 8.39 7.29 -14.55
N LEU A 646 8.29 6.63 -15.71
CA LEU A 646 7.05 6.39 -16.45
C LEU A 646 6.59 4.94 -16.20
N ASN A 647 5.51 4.78 -15.45
CA ASN A 647 5.09 3.45 -14.99
C ASN A 647 3.91 2.93 -15.81
N GLN A 648 4.04 1.69 -16.34
CA GLN A 648 2.98 0.97 -17.07
C GLN A 648 2.02 0.22 -16.13
N THR A 649 2.43 -0.14 -14.92
CA THR A 649 1.80 -1.13 -14.05
C THR A 649 1.08 -0.55 -12.82
N VAL A 650 0.89 0.78 -12.77
CA VAL A 650 0.29 1.46 -11.60
C VAL A 650 -1.21 1.74 -11.81
N ALA A 651 -1.58 2.26 -12.97
CA ALA A 651 -2.99 2.61 -13.21
C ALA A 651 -3.78 1.39 -13.69
N SER A 652 -4.82 1.01 -12.98
CA SER A 652 -5.69 -0.12 -13.35
C SER A 652 -6.45 0.04 -14.67
N THR A 653 -6.43 1.24 -15.26
CA THR A 653 -7.03 1.56 -16.56
C THR A 653 -6.08 1.41 -17.74
N GLY A 654 -4.83 1.03 -17.53
CA GLY A 654 -3.81 1.00 -18.60
C GLY A 654 -3.09 2.32 -18.87
N ARG A 655 -3.50 3.42 -18.23
CA ARG A 655 -2.81 4.71 -18.38
C ARG A 655 -1.40 4.63 -17.81
N LEU A 656 -0.48 5.34 -18.44
CA LEU A 656 0.85 5.59 -17.86
C LEU A 656 0.71 6.51 -16.63
N SER A 657 1.54 6.30 -15.63
CA SER A 657 1.71 7.25 -14.53
C SER A 657 3.15 7.74 -14.48
N SER A 658 3.33 8.96 -13.96
CA SER A 658 4.63 9.58 -13.78
C SER A 658 4.93 9.75 -12.30
N SER A 659 6.16 9.42 -11.88
CA SER A 659 6.61 9.55 -10.50
C SER A 659 8.08 9.96 -10.41
N ASN A 660 8.46 10.58 -9.31
CA ASN A 660 9.83 10.94 -8.95
C ASN A 660 10.60 11.78 -9.99
N PRO A 661 10.07 12.96 -10.41
CA PRO A 661 8.86 13.67 -10.02
C PRO A 661 7.64 13.31 -10.87
N ASN A 662 6.40 13.55 -10.36
CA ASN A 662 5.22 13.43 -11.19
C ASN A 662 5.07 14.64 -12.12
N LEU A 663 5.37 14.47 -13.40
CA LEU A 663 5.27 15.52 -14.43
C LEU A 663 3.88 15.63 -15.07
N GLN A 664 2.97 14.67 -14.82
CA GLN A 664 1.60 14.70 -15.37
C GLN A 664 0.66 15.67 -14.64
N ASN A 665 1.02 16.08 -13.42
CA ASN A 665 0.19 16.94 -12.58
C ASN A 665 0.63 18.42 -12.61
N ILE A 666 1.44 18.82 -13.57
CA ILE A 666 1.85 20.23 -13.75
C ILE A 666 0.59 21.05 -14.11
N PRO A 667 0.24 22.06 -13.32
CA PRO A 667 -1.00 22.80 -13.52
C PRO A 667 -0.98 23.59 -14.83
N VAL A 668 -2.14 23.62 -15.51
CA VAL A 668 -2.30 24.26 -16.83
C VAL A 668 -3.22 25.49 -16.76
N ARG A 669 -4.15 25.49 -15.81
CA ARG A 669 -5.27 26.45 -15.80
C ARG A 669 -4.96 27.75 -15.08
N THR A 670 -4.15 27.70 -14.01
CA THR A 670 -3.80 28.87 -13.22
C THR A 670 -2.67 29.67 -13.84
N GLU A 671 -2.60 30.98 -13.56
CA GLU A 671 -1.52 31.85 -14.04
C GLU A 671 -0.16 31.37 -13.54
N ILE A 672 -0.07 31.03 -12.27
CA ILE A 672 1.14 30.49 -11.64
C ILE A 672 1.55 29.16 -12.26
N GLY A 673 0.57 28.30 -12.56
CA GLY A 673 0.84 27.03 -13.25
C GLY A 673 1.46 27.28 -14.64
N ARG A 674 1.02 28.32 -15.34
CA ARG A 674 1.62 28.72 -16.64
C ARG A 674 3.05 29.21 -16.47
N GLU A 675 3.38 29.96 -15.41
CA GLU A 675 4.76 30.37 -15.11
C GLU A 675 5.68 29.17 -14.86
N ILE A 676 5.23 28.20 -14.04
CA ILE A 676 5.98 26.95 -13.83
C ILE A 676 6.22 26.21 -15.16
N ARG A 677 5.23 26.19 -16.06
CA ARG A 677 5.37 25.53 -17.36
C ARG A 677 6.38 26.21 -18.27
N LYS A 678 6.61 27.53 -18.17
CA LYS A 678 7.69 28.23 -18.90
C LYS A 678 9.07 27.72 -18.51
N GLY A 679 9.24 27.17 -17.31
CA GLY A 679 10.47 26.55 -16.87
C GLY A 679 10.79 25.24 -17.62
N PHE A 680 9.85 24.62 -18.34
CA PHE A 680 10.12 23.45 -19.17
C PHE A 680 10.51 23.91 -20.57
N VAL A 681 11.77 23.68 -20.94
CA VAL A 681 12.38 24.22 -22.14
C VAL A 681 12.89 23.11 -23.06
N ALA A 682 13.01 23.41 -24.35
CA ALA A 682 13.65 22.50 -25.27
C ALA A 682 15.18 22.52 -25.07
N SER A 683 15.85 21.39 -25.32
CA SER A 683 17.30 21.33 -25.39
C SER A 683 17.80 22.22 -26.52
N LYS A 684 19.05 22.74 -26.42
CA LYS A 684 19.66 23.63 -27.41
C LYS A 684 19.55 23.05 -28.82
N GLY A 685 19.02 23.86 -29.74
CA GLY A 685 18.82 23.47 -31.15
C GLY A 685 17.60 22.60 -31.41
N ARG A 686 16.71 22.45 -30.44
CA ARG A 686 15.45 21.68 -30.53
C ARG A 686 14.26 22.57 -30.20
N VAL A 687 13.07 22.05 -30.48
CA VAL A 687 11.78 22.64 -30.10
C VAL A 687 10.95 21.61 -29.36
N LEU A 688 10.05 22.06 -28.47
CA LEU A 688 9.03 21.22 -27.87
C LEU A 688 7.85 21.14 -28.84
N VAL A 689 7.41 19.94 -29.14
CA VAL A 689 6.20 19.67 -29.90
C VAL A 689 5.17 19.06 -28.95
N SER A 690 4.00 19.67 -28.91
CA SER A 690 2.86 19.14 -28.12
C SER A 690 1.77 18.73 -29.08
N ALA A 691 1.35 17.48 -28.99
CA ALA A 691 0.24 16.93 -29.76
C ALA A 691 -0.74 16.27 -28.79
N ASP A 692 -2.04 16.58 -28.94
CA ASP A 692 -3.09 16.03 -28.12
C ASP A 692 -4.31 15.62 -28.97
N TYR A 693 -4.93 14.55 -28.61
CA TYR A 693 -6.17 14.10 -29.26
C TYR A 693 -7.34 14.98 -28.84
N SER A 694 -8.04 15.55 -29.82
CA SER A 694 -9.24 16.35 -29.55
C SER A 694 -10.37 15.44 -29.03
N GLN A 695 -10.75 15.60 -27.77
CA GLN A 695 -11.91 14.96 -27.15
C GLN A 695 -11.98 13.44 -27.31
N ILE A 696 -10.82 12.75 -27.20
CA ILE A 696 -10.70 11.31 -27.53
C ILE A 696 -11.74 10.43 -26.79
N GLU A 697 -11.97 10.71 -25.51
CA GLU A 697 -12.90 9.89 -24.72
C GLU A 697 -14.36 10.05 -25.18
N LEU A 698 -14.77 11.25 -25.58
CA LEU A 698 -16.09 11.49 -26.15
C LEU A 698 -16.25 10.85 -27.54
N ARG A 699 -15.20 10.88 -28.37
CA ARG A 699 -15.19 10.20 -29.67
C ARG A 699 -15.26 8.69 -29.51
N LEU A 700 -14.52 8.14 -28.56
CA LEU A 700 -14.60 6.73 -28.20
C LEU A 700 -15.98 6.36 -27.66
N PHE A 701 -16.56 7.20 -26.83
CA PHE A 701 -17.88 6.97 -26.29
C PHE A 701 -18.94 6.96 -27.39
N ALA A 702 -18.87 7.89 -28.34
CA ALA A 702 -19.74 7.90 -29.52
C ALA A 702 -19.54 6.63 -30.38
N HIS A 703 -18.27 6.20 -30.58
CA HIS A 703 -17.96 5.00 -31.35
C HIS A 703 -18.48 3.70 -30.70
N ILE A 704 -18.29 3.59 -29.38
CA ILE A 704 -18.68 2.40 -28.60
C ILE A 704 -20.22 2.31 -28.50
N THR A 705 -20.88 3.41 -28.16
CA THR A 705 -22.33 3.46 -27.99
C THR A 705 -23.10 3.45 -29.32
N LYS A 706 -22.43 3.88 -30.39
CA LYS A 706 -23.02 4.08 -31.73
C LYS A 706 -24.27 4.95 -31.69
N ASP A 707 -24.38 5.85 -30.72
CA ASP A 707 -25.51 6.76 -30.61
C ASP A 707 -25.54 7.69 -31.81
N PRO A 708 -26.65 7.72 -32.58
CA PRO A 708 -26.73 8.53 -33.82
C PRO A 708 -26.47 10.00 -33.58
N GLY A 709 -26.94 10.56 -32.44
CA GLY A 709 -26.78 11.98 -32.11
C GLY A 709 -25.33 12.33 -31.79
N LEU A 710 -24.63 11.44 -31.07
CA LEU A 710 -23.20 11.63 -30.77
C LEU A 710 -22.33 11.46 -32.03
N VAL A 711 -22.62 10.43 -32.85
CA VAL A 711 -21.85 10.15 -34.06
C VAL A 711 -21.98 11.32 -35.05
N GLU A 712 -23.19 11.83 -35.24
CA GLU A 712 -23.47 12.95 -36.14
C GLU A 712 -22.76 14.23 -35.69
N ALA A 713 -22.76 14.50 -34.36
CA ALA A 713 -22.07 15.64 -33.80
C ALA A 713 -20.57 15.66 -34.16
N PHE A 714 -19.90 14.50 -34.18
CA PHE A 714 -18.51 14.38 -34.57
C PHE A 714 -18.28 14.33 -36.09
N ARG A 715 -19.24 13.87 -36.89
CA ARG A 715 -19.13 13.88 -38.36
C ARG A 715 -19.21 15.26 -38.94
N THR A 716 -20.02 16.13 -38.32
CA THR A 716 -20.22 17.51 -38.78
C THR A 716 -19.19 18.48 -38.21
N ASP A 717 -18.17 17.98 -37.50
CA ASP A 717 -17.16 18.76 -36.79
C ASP A 717 -17.75 19.84 -35.87
N GLY A 718 -18.95 19.56 -35.35
CA GLY A 718 -19.69 20.47 -34.49
C GLY A 718 -19.19 20.47 -33.05
N ASP A 719 -19.45 21.57 -32.36
CA ASP A 719 -19.17 21.64 -30.92
C ASP A 719 -20.17 20.76 -30.15
N ILE A 720 -19.74 19.53 -29.80
CA ILE A 720 -20.56 18.55 -29.06
C ILE A 720 -21.17 19.12 -27.78
N HIS A 721 -20.43 20.00 -27.08
CA HIS A 721 -20.93 20.59 -25.84
C HIS A 721 -22.00 21.63 -26.11
N ALA A 722 -21.87 22.43 -27.18
CA ALA A 722 -22.91 23.36 -27.59
C ALA A 722 -24.13 22.62 -28.13
N GLN A 723 -23.93 21.53 -28.90
CA GLN A 723 -25.07 20.73 -29.40
C GLN A 723 -25.82 20.05 -28.24
N THR A 724 -25.10 19.47 -27.29
CA THR A 724 -25.70 18.89 -26.08
C THR A 724 -26.44 19.95 -25.27
N ALA A 725 -25.83 21.14 -25.09
CA ALA A 725 -26.48 22.25 -24.39
C ALA A 725 -27.78 22.69 -25.08
N ARG A 726 -27.72 22.88 -26.39
CA ARG A 726 -28.91 23.26 -27.17
C ARG A 726 -30.08 22.32 -26.94
N ARG A 727 -29.83 21.03 -26.90
CA ARG A 727 -30.86 20.01 -26.73
C ARG A 727 -31.32 19.86 -25.27
N ILE A 728 -30.40 19.85 -24.29
CA ILE A 728 -30.77 19.69 -22.88
C ILE A 728 -31.50 20.91 -22.32
N PHE A 729 -31.13 22.13 -22.79
CA PHE A 729 -31.75 23.38 -22.36
C PHE A 729 -32.81 23.91 -23.33
N GLU A 730 -33.17 23.13 -24.36
CA GLU A 730 -34.19 23.46 -25.38
C GLU A 730 -33.93 24.84 -26.00
N VAL A 731 -32.66 25.18 -26.28
CA VAL A 731 -32.30 26.49 -26.88
C VAL A 731 -32.69 26.48 -28.35
N PRO A 732 -33.53 27.42 -28.82
CA PRO A 732 -33.96 27.52 -30.22
C PRO A 732 -32.75 27.64 -31.18
N GLU A 733 -32.92 27.21 -32.45
CA GLU A 733 -31.83 27.24 -33.44
C GLU A 733 -31.34 28.66 -33.76
N ASP A 734 -32.23 29.62 -33.71
CA ASP A 734 -31.97 31.05 -33.94
C ASP A 734 -31.27 31.76 -32.77
N GLN A 735 -31.14 31.08 -31.62
CA GLN A 735 -30.47 31.64 -30.44
C GLN A 735 -29.12 30.98 -30.18
N PRO A 736 -28.11 31.78 -29.77
CA PRO A 736 -26.82 31.24 -29.39
C PRO A 736 -26.91 30.51 -28.04
N VAL A 737 -26.19 29.40 -27.93
CA VAL A 737 -25.96 28.72 -26.64
C VAL A 737 -25.06 29.62 -25.77
N THR A 738 -25.47 29.90 -24.55
CA THR A 738 -24.67 30.71 -23.63
C THR A 738 -23.42 29.95 -23.14
N HIS A 739 -22.41 30.70 -22.72
CA HIS A 739 -21.17 30.11 -22.20
C HIS A 739 -21.45 29.19 -20.98
N ASP A 740 -22.40 29.58 -20.13
CA ASP A 740 -22.76 28.79 -18.94
C ASP A 740 -23.53 27.51 -19.31
N GLN A 741 -24.47 27.55 -20.24
CA GLN A 741 -25.15 26.35 -20.76
C GLN A 741 -24.13 25.37 -21.37
N ARG A 742 -23.19 25.89 -22.18
CA ARG A 742 -22.12 25.08 -22.77
C ARG A 742 -21.23 24.46 -21.71
N ARG A 743 -20.87 25.23 -20.66
CA ARG A 743 -20.10 24.74 -19.53
C ARG A 743 -20.83 23.62 -18.78
N GLN A 744 -22.12 23.82 -18.48
CA GLN A 744 -22.93 22.81 -17.82
C GLN A 744 -23.06 21.54 -18.67
N ALA A 745 -23.31 21.66 -19.96
CA ALA A 745 -23.38 20.52 -20.88
C ALA A 745 -22.04 19.78 -20.96
N LYS A 746 -20.90 20.50 -20.95
CA LYS A 746 -19.56 19.90 -20.90
C LYS A 746 -19.39 19.04 -19.65
N THR A 747 -19.76 19.56 -18.48
CA THR A 747 -19.69 18.81 -17.21
C THR A 747 -20.58 17.56 -17.27
N ILE A 748 -21.80 17.66 -17.83
CA ILE A 748 -22.72 16.51 -17.95
C ILE A 748 -22.17 15.46 -18.92
N ASN A 749 -21.65 15.86 -20.08
CA ASN A 749 -21.04 14.96 -21.05
C ASN A 749 -19.96 14.08 -20.39
N PHE A 750 -19.06 14.68 -19.63
CA PHE A 750 -18.02 13.94 -18.92
C PHE A 750 -18.55 13.17 -17.70
N ALA A 751 -19.50 13.76 -16.96
CA ALA A 751 -20.11 13.10 -15.80
C ALA A 751 -20.76 11.76 -16.17
N VAL A 752 -21.46 11.70 -17.29
CA VAL A 752 -22.10 10.46 -17.75
C VAL A 752 -21.07 9.42 -18.16
N ILE A 753 -20.02 9.82 -18.92
CA ILE A 753 -18.93 8.92 -19.32
C ILE A 753 -18.25 8.32 -18.08
N TYR A 754 -18.03 9.13 -17.04
CA TYR A 754 -17.34 8.69 -15.83
C TYR A 754 -18.27 8.09 -14.76
N GLY A 755 -19.55 7.90 -15.07
CA GLY A 755 -20.52 7.35 -14.13
C GLY A 755 -20.66 8.20 -12.85
N ALA A 756 -20.51 9.53 -12.97
CA ALA A 756 -20.60 10.44 -11.82
C ALA A 756 -22.02 10.45 -11.24
N SER A 757 -22.13 10.47 -9.90
CA SER A 757 -23.41 10.57 -9.23
C SER A 757 -24.02 11.99 -9.39
N PRO A 758 -25.36 12.12 -9.29
CA PRO A 758 -26.01 13.44 -9.26
C PRO A 758 -25.45 14.36 -8.17
N PHE A 759 -25.01 13.82 -7.05
CA PHE A 759 -24.37 14.56 -5.98
C PHE A 759 -23.06 15.23 -6.44
N ARG A 760 -22.20 14.50 -7.16
CA ARG A 760 -20.94 15.03 -7.69
C ARG A 760 -21.19 16.14 -8.72
N VAL A 761 -22.12 15.90 -9.64
CA VAL A 761 -22.52 16.89 -10.66
C VAL A 761 -23.10 18.16 -10.03
N ALA A 762 -23.91 18.00 -8.98
CA ALA A 762 -24.47 19.13 -8.24
C ALA A 762 -23.38 20.03 -7.65
N ILE A 763 -22.36 19.46 -7.03
CA ILE A 763 -21.21 20.20 -6.48
C ILE A 763 -20.44 20.92 -7.60
N GLU A 764 -20.12 20.22 -8.68
CA GLU A 764 -19.30 20.77 -9.77
C GLU A 764 -19.99 21.91 -10.51
N LEU A 765 -21.31 21.85 -10.62
CA LEU A 765 -22.12 22.88 -11.27
C LEU A 765 -22.67 23.97 -10.32
N GLY A 766 -22.56 23.78 -9.00
CA GLY A 766 -23.16 24.69 -8.02
C GLY A 766 -24.69 24.69 -8.03
N ILE A 767 -25.32 23.53 -8.32
CA ILE A 767 -26.79 23.39 -8.41
C ILE A 767 -27.29 22.35 -7.39
N THR A 768 -28.62 22.28 -7.23
CA THR A 768 -29.23 21.25 -6.35
C THR A 768 -29.05 19.84 -6.91
N GLN A 769 -28.98 18.84 -6.05
CA GLN A 769 -28.87 17.43 -6.46
C GLN A 769 -30.09 16.97 -7.31
N VAL A 770 -31.28 17.54 -7.03
CA VAL A 770 -32.49 17.28 -7.84
C VAL A 770 -32.26 17.76 -9.28
N ARG A 771 -31.78 19.00 -9.43
CA ARG A 771 -31.50 19.58 -10.75
C ARG A 771 -30.42 18.82 -11.50
N ALA A 772 -29.35 18.40 -10.81
CA ALA A 772 -28.31 17.54 -11.41
C ALA A 772 -28.88 16.21 -11.90
N SER A 773 -29.77 15.57 -11.12
CA SER A 773 -30.46 14.34 -11.53
C SER A 773 -31.35 14.54 -12.77
N GLU A 774 -32.09 15.66 -12.84
CA GLU A 774 -32.89 16.00 -14.02
C GLU A 774 -32.02 16.16 -15.27
N LEU A 775 -30.90 16.86 -15.17
CA LEU A 775 -29.97 17.07 -16.29
C LEU A 775 -29.35 15.75 -16.78
N ILE A 776 -28.97 14.87 -15.88
CA ILE A 776 -28.47 13.53 -16.25
C ILE A 776 -29.57 12.71 -16.93
N LYS A 777 -30.80 12.72 -16.42
CA LYS A 777 -31.94 12.04 -17.05
C LYS A 777 -32.26 12.59 -18.43
N ALA A 778 -32.24 13.93 -18.59
CA ALA A 778 -32.45 14.58 -19.89
C ALA A 778 -31.35 14.15 -20.90
N TYR A 779 -30.10 14.09 -20.46
CA TYR A 779 -28.99 13.59 -21.28
C TYR A 779 -29.17 12.13 -21.71
N LEU A 780 -29.55 11.25 -20.79
CA LEU A 780 -29.80 9.83 -21.11
C LEU A 780 -31.07 9.60 -21.97
N ALA A 781 -32.06 10.51 -21.88
CA ALA A 781 -33.17 10.50 -22.77
C ALA A 781 -32.82 11.01 -24.18
N LEU A 782 -31.88 11.96 -24.26
CA LEU A 782 -31.37 12.50 -25.51
C LEU A 782 -30.53 11.47 -26.30
N TYR A 783 -29.76 10.64 -25.54
CA TYR A 783 -28.87 9.66 -26.11
C TYR A 783 -29.24 8.23 -25.63
N PRO A 784 -30.31 7.63 -26.17
CA PRO A 784 -30.82 6.35 -25.65
C PRO A 784 -29.84 5.19 -25.81
N SER A 785 -28.99 5.20 -26.85
CA SER A 785 -27.95 4.19 -27.02
C SER A 785 -26.88 4.24 -25.93
N VAL A 786 -26.63 5.42 -25.36
CA VAL A 786 -25.74 5.61 -24.22
C VAL A 786 -26.28 4.89 -22.98
N ARG A 787 -27.58 5.07 -22.71
CA ARG A 787 -28.24 4.40 -21.60
C ARG A 787 -28.19 2.87 -21.74
N ALA A 788 -28.56 2.36 -22.90
CA ALA A 788 -28.53 0.91 -23.19
C ALA A 788 -27.11 0.34 -23.04
N TYR A 789 -26.11 1.08 -23.52
CA TYR A 789 -24.69 0.67 -23.35
C TYR A 789 -24.29 0.56 -21.89
N LEU A 790 -24.59 1.57 -21.07
CA LEU A 790 -24.24 1.57 -19.64
C LEU A 790 -24.89 0.39 -18.91
N GLU A 791 -26.17 0.12 -19.19
CA GLU A 791 -26.90 -1.03 -18.64
C GLU A 791 -26.21 -2.35 -19.04
N THR A 792 -25.86 -2.53 -20.32
CA THR A 792 -25.18 -3.72 -20.85
C THR A 792 -23.80 -3.93 -20.24
N VAL A 793 -23.02 -2.86 -20.08
CA VAL A 793 -21.68 -2.93 -19.45
C VAL A 793 -21.78 -3.38 -17.99
N LEU A 794 -22.74 -2.84 -17.24
CA LEU A 794 -22.92 -3.20 -15.83
C LEU A 794 -23.45 -4.63 -15.68
N GLU A 795 -24.36 -5.08 -16.53
CA GLU A 795 -24.84 -6.48 -16.56
C GLU A 795 -23.69 -7.44 -16.88
N GLY A 796 -22.92 -7.16 -17.93
CA GLY A 796 -21.76 -7.96 -18.30
C GLY A 796 -20.68 -7.97 -17.21
N ALA A 797 -20.47 -6.86 -16.51
CA ALA A 797 -19.55 -6.79 -15.37
C ALA A 797 -20.01 -7.65 -14.20
N ARG A 798 -21.32 -7.69 -13.91
CA ARG A 798 -21.91 -8.53 -12.84
C ARG A 798 -21.79 -10.02 -13.15
N GLU A 799 -21.93 -10.38 -14.43
CA GLU A 799 -21.83 -11.76 -14.89
C GLU A 799 -20.36 -12.24 -14.93
N LYS A 800 -19.48 -11.45 -15.55
CA LYS A 800 -18.09 -11.86 -15.85
C LYS A 800 -17.10 -11.53 -14.73
N GLY A 801 -17.43 -10.59 -13.84
CA GLY A 801 -16.54 -10.05 -12.82
C GLY A 801 -15.47 -9.07 -13.34
N TYR A 802 -15.49 -8.74 -14.62
CA TYR A 802 -14.58 -7.79 -15.25
C TYR A 802 -15.23 -7.01 -16.39
N VAL A 803 -14.59 -5.90 -16.75
CA VAL A 803 -14.86 -5.13 -17.98
C VAL A 803 -13.60 -5.07 -18.84
N GLN A 804 -13.77 -4.73 -20.14
CA GLN A 804 -12.64 -4.71 -21.07
C GLN A 804 -12.68 -3.52 -22.02
N THR A 805 -11.50 -3.13 -22.52
CA THR A 805 -11.34 -2.15 -23.60
C THR A 805 -11.69 -2.76 -24.96
N LEU A 806 -11.72 -1.92 -26.01
CA LEU A 806 -11.86 -2.41 -27.39
C LEU A 806 -10.68 -3.29 -27.82
N SER A 807 -9.50 -3.09 -27.23
CA SER A 807 -8.31 -3.93 -27.47
C SER A 807 -8.32 -5.23 -26.64
N GLY A 808 -9.30 -5.41 -25.72
CA GLY A 808 -9.41 -6.59 -24.88
C GLY A 808 -8.73 -6.48 -23.50
N ARG A 809 -8.10 -5.34 -23.14
CA ARG A 809 -7.52 -5.13 -21.81
C ARG A 809 -8.58 -5.28 -20.74
N ARG A 810 -8.34 -6.14 -19.75
CA ARG A 810 -9.30 -6.43 -18.69
C ARG A 810 -9.04 -5.61 -17.42
N ARG A 811 -10.13 -5.23 -16.76
CA ARG A 811 -10.13 -4.76 -15.39
C ARG A 811 -11.15 -5.54 -14.57
N TYR A 812 -10.70 -6.25 -13.57
CA TYR A 812 -11.56 -6.95 -12.62
C TYR A 812 -12.24 -5.95 -11.68
N VAL A 813 -13.53 -6.21 -11.41
CA VAL A 813 -14.39 -5.38 -10.54
C VAL A 813 -15.04 -6.26 -9.47
N PRO A 814 -14.26 -6.76 -8.50
CA PRO A 814 -14.73 -7.76 -7.53
C PRO A 814 -15.92 -7.27 -6.70
N ASP A 815 -16.04 -5.96 -6.48
CA ASP A 815 -17.10 -5.36 -5.68
C ASP A 815 -18.38 -5.05 -6.46
N ILE A 816 -18.47 -5.44 -7.74
CA ILE A 816 -19.63 -5.12 -8.61
C ILE A 816 -20.95 -5.70 -8.10
N ASN A 817 -20.88 -6.85 -7.39
CA ASN A 817 -22.00 -7.51 -6.76
C ASN A 817 -22.05 -7.31 -5.24
N SER A 818 -21.25 -6.38 -4.70
CA SER A 818 -21.18 -6.10 -3.26
C SER A 818 -22.55 -5.65 -2.72
N ARG A 819 -22.93 -6.19 -1.56
CA ARG A 819 -24.14 -5.76 -0.83
C ARG A 819 -23.98 -4.38 -0.19
N VAL A 820 -22.74 -3.98 0.06
CA VAL A 820 -22.44 -2.64 0.57
C VAL A 820 -22.61 -1.64 -0.57
N PHE A 821 -23.62 -0.81 -0.46
CA PHE A 821 -24.00 0.16 -1.51
C PHE A 821 -22.82 1.01 -1.99
N GLN A 822 -21.97 1.48 -1.07
CA GLN A 822 -20.83 2.32 -1.40
C GLN A 822 -19.78 1.59 -2.25
N PHE A 823 -19.47 0.33 -1.95
CA PHE A 823 -18.51 -0.48 -2.72
C PHE A 823 -19.08 -0.84 -4.07
N ARG A 824 -20.33 -1.30 -4.12
CA ARG A 824 -21.01 -1.59 -5.38
C ARG A 824 -21.06 -0.36 -6.28
N GLN A 825 -21.45 0.81 -5.76
CA GLN A 825 -21.50 2.04 -6.54
C GLN A 825 -20.11 2.49 -7.02
N ALA A 826 -19.04 2.25 -6.26
CA ALA A 826 -17.66 2.50 -6.70
C ALA A 826 -17.29 1.56 -7.86
N ALA A 827 -17.58 0.26 -7.75
CA ALA A 827 -17.32 -0.72 -8.79
C ALA A 827 -18.15 -0.47 -10.07
N GLU A 828 -19.40 -0.02 -9.94
CA GLU A 828 -20.24 0.36 -11.08
C GLU A 828 -19.64 1.56 -11.84
N ARG A 829 -19.12 2.57 -11.14
CA ARG A 829 -18.41 3.69 -11.78
C ARG A 829 -17.13 3.23 -12.48
N GLU A 830 -16.36 2.36 -11.84
CA GLU A 830 -15.16 1.78 -12.43
C GLU A 830 -15.47 0.97 -13.68
N ALA A 831 -16.54 0.17 -13.65
CA ALA A 831 -17.00 -0.61 -14.78
C ALA A 831 -17.47 0.26 -15.95
N ALA A 832 -18.24 1.32 -15.68
CA ALA A 832 -18.71 2.23 -16.73
C ALA A 832 -17.57 3.00 -17.41
N ASN A 833 -16.57 3.40 -16.65
CA ASN A 833 -15.46 4.26 -17.10
C ASN A 833 -14.37 3.48 -17.86
N MET A 834 -14.07 2.25 -17.44
CA MET A 834 -12.92 1.49 -17.94
C MET A 834 -12.91 1.26 -19.46
N PRO A 835 -14.03 0.89 -20.14
CA PRO A 835 -13.99 0.63 -21.57
C PRO A 835 -13.56 1.86 -22.39
N VAL A 836 -13.96 3.04 -21.99
CA VAL A 836 -13.61 4.30 -22.67
C VAL A 836 -12.21 4.75 -22.30
N GLN A 837 -11.93 4.88 -21.01
CA GLN A 837 -10.64 5.40 -20.52
C GLN A 837 -9.48 4.45 -20.83
N GLY A 838 -9.70 3.15 -20.70
CA GLY A 838 -8.68 2.15 -21.03
C GLY A 838 -8.41 2.07 -22.53
N THR A 839 -9.44 2.16 -23.38
CA THR A 839 -9.24 2.21 -24.83
C THR A 839 -8.49 3.47 -25.25
N SER A 840 -8.77 4.61 -24.61
CA SER A 840 -7.98 5.83 -24.82
C SER A 840 -6.51 5.62 -24.47
N ALA A 841 -6.22 4.91 -23.37
CA ALA A 841 -4.85 4.58 -22.98
C ALA A 841 -4.16 3.65 -23.99
N ASP A 842 -4.86 2.64 -24.50
CA ASP A 842 -4.34 1.73 -25.53
C ASP A 842 -3.99 2.49 -26.83
N ILE A 843 -4.87 3.41 -27.28
CA ILE A 843 -4.62 4.25 -28.46
C ILE A 843 -3.40 5.15 -28.27
N ILE A 844 -3.25 5.79 -27.11
CA ILE A 844 -2.09 6.65 -26.82
C ILE A 844 -0.80 5.81 -26.85
N LYS A 845 -0.80 4.62 -26.28
CA LYS A 845 0.35 3.71 -26.31
C LYS A 845 0.73 3.32 -27.75
N LEU A 846 -0.26 2.96 -28.56
CA LEU A 846 -0.07 2.69 -29.99
C LEU A 846 0.49 3.92 -30.72
N ALA A 847 0.00 5.11 -30.43
CA ALA A 847 0.53 6.34 -30.99
C ALA A 847 2.00 6.57 -30.61
N MET A 848 2.40 6.30 -29.36
CA MET A 848 3.79 6.36 -28.90
C MET A 848 4.68 5.40 -29.69
N LEU A 849 4.22 4.16 -29.94
CA LEU A 849 4.94 3.18 -30.76
C LEU A 849 5.10 3.65 -32.23
N HIS A 850 4.11 4.38 -32.78
CA HIS A 850 4.20 4.90 -34.14
C HIS A 850 5.07 6.14 -34.27
N VAL A 851 5.13 6.97 -33.22
CA VAL A 851 5.99 8.17 -33.20
C VAL A 851 7.46 7.80 -33.06
N ASP A 852 7.79 6.69 -32.38
CA ASP A 852 9.16 6.21 -32.22
C ASP A 852 9.74 5.61 -33.52
N LYS A 853 8.86 5.07 -34.40
CA LYS A 853 9.24 4.55 -35.72
C LYS A 853 9.57 5.67 -36.72
#